data_fe8c772b0a5fb0755243402b44c8c876
#
_entry.id   fe8c772b0a5fb0755243402b44c8c876
#
_cell.length_a   1.000
_cell.length_b   1.000
_cell.length_c   1.000
_cell.angle_alpha   90.00
_cell.angle_beta   90.00
_cell.angle_gamma   90.00
#
_symmetry.space_group_name_H-M   'P 1'
#
loop_
_entity.id
_entity.type
_entity.pdbx_description
1 polymer ?
#
loop_
_entity_poly.entity_id
_entity_poly.type
_entity_poly.pdbx_seq_one_letter_code
_entity_poly.pdbx_strand_id
1 'polypeptide(L)'
;MKKYNIKTTDVELLKKWYYLMTLGRALDEKAPAYLLQSLGWSFHAPYAGHDGIQLAIGQVFTKGEDFLFPYYRDMLTALSAGMTAEELILNGISKATDPGSGGRHMSNHFAKPEWHIENISSATGTHDLHAAGVARAMVYYDHKGVVITSHGESASSEGFVYEAVNGASLERLPVIFVWQDNGYGISVPKKDQTAARKVADNFSGFKNLKIIHCNGKDVFDSMNAMTEAREYALLNRNPVIVHANCVRIGSHSNSDKDTLYRDENELAYVKEADPLLKFRRMLLRYKRLTEEELKEIEEKAKKDLAAANRKALTAPDPDPKTIFNYVLPEPYEPEKYKDGTHRETEGEKKFFVTAVNETLKAEFRHNPNTFIWGQDVANRDKGGVFNVTKGMQQEFGEARVFSAPIAEDYIVGTANGMSRFDPKIRVVIEGAEFADYFWPAVEQYVECTHEYWRSNGQFVPNVTLRLASGGYIGGGLYHSQNLEGALATLPGARIVCPSFADDAAGLLRTSIRSRGFTLFIEPKALYNSVEAATIVPDDFEVPFGKARIRREGSDLSIITYGNTTHFCLNVAERLEKEGSWSVEVIDIRSLIPLDKETIYESVKKTSKALIVHEDKVFGGFGGEIAASIGTDLFRYLDAPVQRVGSTFTPVGFNPILERAILPGADRIFEAAKKLLEY
;
A
#
# COMPACT_ATOMS: atom_id res chain seq x y z
N MET A 1 -10.20 9.40 35.45
CA MET A 1 -9.03 9.91 34.70
C MET A 1 -7.90 10.35 35.63
N LYS A 2 -6.73 9.76 35.53
CA LYS A 2 -5.50 10.23 36.21
C LYS A 2 -5.04 11.52 35.54
N LYS A 3 -5.04 12.64 36.26
CA LYS A 3 -4.56 13.92 35.74
C LYS A 3 -3.09 14.13 36.13
N TYR A 4 -2.24 14.34 35.14
CA TYR A 4 -0.83 14.66 35.33
C TYR A 4 -0.65 16.16 35.58
N ASN A 5 0.16 16.50 36.54
CA ASN A 5 0.61 17.87 36.79
C ASN A 5 1.96 17.86 37.54
N ILE A 6 2.66 18.97 37.53
CA ILE A 6 4.01 19.07 38.11
C ILE A 6 4.06 18.75 39.63
N LYS A 7 2.98 19.00 40.37
CA LYS A 7 2.97 18.85 41.83
C LYS A 7 2.73 17.40 42.29
N THR A 8 1.86 16.66 41.54
CA THR A 8 1.37 15.34 41.98
C THR A 8 1.94 14.17 41.18
N THR A 9 2.54 14.41 40.02
CA THR A 9 3.19 13.36 39.26
C THR A 9 4.38 12.79 40.01
N ASP A 10 4.55 11.47 39.98
CA ASP A 10 5.64 10.75 40.64
C ASP A 10 7.02 11.25 40.19
N VAL A 11 7.97 11.35 41.13
CA VAL A 11 9.30 11.92 40.88
C VAL A 11 10.11 11.05 39.93
N GLU A 12 10.04 9.73 40.06
CA GLU A 12 10.77 8.81 39.18
C GLU A 12 10.22 8.85 37.76
N LEU A 13 8.91 9.07 37.60
CA LEU A 13 8.29 9.29 36.29
C LEU A 13 8.77 10.62 35.68
N LEU A 14 8.89 11.70 36.48
CA LEU A 14 9.43 12.97 36.01
C LEU A 14 10.92 12.84 35.59
N LYS A 15 11.74 12.08 36.32
CA LYS A 15 13.12 11.77 35.96
C LYS A 15 13.19 11.00 34.65
N LYS A 16 12.34 9.98 34.49
CA LYS A 16 12.23 9.20 33.26
C LYS A 16 11.87 10.09 32.05
N TRP A 17 10.89 10.97 32.20
CA TRP A 17 10.46 11.86 31.12
C TRP A 17 11.57 12.85 30.75
N TYR A 18 12.23 13.45 31.73
CA TYR A 18 13.35 14.35 31.48
C TYR A 18 14.52 13.64 30.80
N TYR A 19 14.84 12.42 31.23
CA TYR A 19 15.87 11.59 30.62
C TYR A 19 15.55 11.30 29.15
N LEU A 20 14.33 10.87 28.82
CA LEU A 20 13.92 10.56 27.43
C LEU A 20 13.99 11.80 26.53
N MET A 21 13.49 12.94 27.00
CA MET A 21 13.56 14.20 26.26
C MET A 21 15.02 14.63 26.05
N THR A 22 15.88 14.51 27.06
CA THR A 22 17.30 14.86 26.97
C THR A 22 18.05 13.92 26.01
N LEU A 23 17.81 12.62 26.09
CA LEU A 23 18.41 11.62 25.19
C LEU A 23 17.99 11.84 23.76
N GLY A 24 16.67 12.02 23.52
CA GLY A 24 16.12 12.27 22.20
C GLY A 24 16.68 13.56 21.59
N ARG A 25 16.76 14.64 22.37
CA ARG A 25 17.32 15.91 21.89
C ARG A 25 18.81 15.80 21.56
N ALA A 26 19.58 15.08 22.37
CA ALA A 26 20.99 14.84 22.10
C ALA A 26 21.22 14.00 20.84
N LEU A 27 20.31 13.06 20.54
CA LEU A 27 20.33 12.27 19.31
C LEU A 27 19.92 13.13 18.10
N ASP A 28 18.87 13.94 18.21
CA ASP A 28 18.40 14.88 17.19
C ASP A 28 19.49 15.86 16.75
N GLU A 29 20.20 16.44 17.73
CA GLU A 29 21.33 17.34 17.51
C GLU A 29 22.55 16.64 16.89
N LYS A 30 22.70 15.34 17.15
CA LYS A 30 23.82 14.54 16.60
C LYS A 30 23.57 14.07 15.17
N ALA A 31 22.32 13.90 14.75
CA ALA A 31 21.97 13.33 13.45
C ALA A 31 22.67 14.00 12.24
N PRO A 32 22.78 15.34 12.14
CA PRO A 32 23.50 15.99 11.05
C PRO A 32 25.00 15.61 10.97
N ALA A 33 25.62 15.25 12.07
CA ALA A 33 27.03 14.86 12.09
C ALA A 33 27.29 13.54 11.33
N TYR A 34 26.34 12.62 11.29
CA TYR A 34 26.46 11.39 10.51
C TYR A 34 26.46 11.70 8.99
N LEU A 35 25.62 12.63 8.54
CA LEU A 35 25.60 13.07 7.16
C LEU A 35 26.94 13.74 6.77
N LEU A 36 27.43 14.67 7.59
CA LEU A 36 28.70 15.35 7.34
C LEU A 36 29.89 14.40 7.29
N GLN A 37 29.83 13.26 7.99
CA GLN A 37 30.84 12.22 7.98
C GLN A 37 30.62 11.15 6.90
N SER A 38 29.63 11.32 6.02
CA SER A 38 29.23 10.35 5.00
C SER A 38 28.87 8.96 5.55
N LEU A 39 28.32 8.92 6.77
CA LEU A 39 27.93 7.70 7.45
C LEU A 39 26.44 7.33 7.25
N GLY A 40 25.66 8.19 6.61
CA GLY A 40 24.22 8.04 6.40
C GLY A 40 23.43 9.24 6.94
N TRP A 41 22.16 9.01 7.30
CA TRP A 41 21.20 10.02 7.75
C TRP A 41 20.98 11.13 6.72
N SER A 42 20.87 10.73 5.46
CA SER A 42 20.69 11.66 4.32
C SER A 42 19.38 12.46 4.39
N PHE A 43 18.38 11.93 5.07
CA PHE A 43 17.16 12.65 5.42
C PHE A 43 17.04 12.74 6.94
N HIS A 44 17.06 13.95 7.49
CA HIS A 44 16.82 14.22 8.90
C HIS A 44 15.83 15.36 9.05
N ALA A 45 14.75 15.10 9.75
CA ALA A 45 13.73 16.08 10.11
C ALA A 45 13.74 16.28 11.63
N PRO A 46 14.33 17.37 12.15
CA PRO A 46 14.46 17.61 13.59
C PRO A 46 13.10 17.68 14.27
N TYR A 47 12.94 16.97 15.39
CA TYR A 47 11.68 16.97 16.13
C TYR A 47 11.60 18.07 17.20
N ALA A 48 12.71 18.72 17.49
CA ALA A 48 12.79 19.75 18.54
C ALA A 48 11.62 20.76 18.49
N GLY A 49 10.89 20.87 19.58
CA GLY A 49 9.67 21.68 19.69
C GLY A 49 8.37 20.87 19.71
N HIS A 50 8.42 19.56 19.41
CA HIS A 50 7.30 18.62 19.49
C HIS A 50 7.38 17.72 20.74
N ASP A 51 8.33 17.98 21.62
CA ASP A 51 8.77 17.11 22.72
C ASP A 51 7.63 16.64 23.64
N GLY A 52 6.72 17.53 23.99
CA GLY A 52 5.64 17.20 24.94
C GLY A 52 4.67 16.16 24.36
N ILE A 53 4.19 16.38 23.12
CA ILE A 53 3.26 15.45 22.51
C ILE A 53 3.91 14.13 22.12
N GLN A 54 5.15 14.15 21.61
CA GLN A 54 5.85 12.93 21.23
C GLN A 54 6.19 12.05 22.46
N LEU A 55 6.60 12.67 23.56
CA LEU A 55 6.73 11.95 24.82
C LEU A 55 5.41 11.28 25.22
N ALA A 56 4.30 12.02 25.14
CA ALA A 56 2.99 11.54 25.55
C ALA A 56 2.48 10.40 24.66
N ILE A 57 2.66 10.46 23.33
CA ILE A 57 2.30 9.38 22.44
C ILE A 57 2.98 8.07 22.87
N GLY A 58 4.31 8.09 23.01
CA GLY A 58 5.05 6.88 23.38
C GLY A 58 4.79 6.38 24.80
N GLN A 59 4.46 7.28 25.76
CA GLN A 59 4.14 6.86 27.15
C GLN A 59 2.72 6.30 27.30
N VAL A 60 1.80 6.64 26.38
CA VAL A 60 0.41 6.13 26.39
C VAL A 60 0.29 4.83 25.57
N PHE A 61 1.17 4.62 24.62
CA PHE A 61 1.26 3.41 23.81
C PHE A 61 1.57 2.16 24.66
N THR A 62 0.80 1.09 24.47
CA THR A 62 0.96 -0.20 25.16
C THR A 62 1.43 -1.25 24.17
N LYS A 63 2.70 -1.69 24.33
CA LYS A 63 3.32 -2.70 23.46
C LYS A 63 2.49 -3.98 23.39
N GLY A 64 2.31 -4.51 22.18
CA GLY A 64 1.60 -5.77 21.93
C GLY A 64 0.08 -5.69 22.11
N GLU A 65 -0.45 -4.55 22.56
CA GLU A 65 -1.89 -4.27 22.68
C GLU A 65 -2.31 -3.19 21.67
N ASP A 66 -1.57 -2.07 21.64
CA ASP A 66 -1.83 -0.97 20.71
C ASP A 66 -0.98 -1.12 19.45
N PHE A 67 -1.40 -0.46 18.36
CA PHE A 67 -0.61 -0.26 17.16
C PHE A 67 -0.19 1.20 17.05
N LEU A 68 1.05 1.47 16.62
CA LEU A 68 1.62 2.80 16.50
C LEU A 68 2.17 3.01 15.09
N PHE A 69 1.69 4.05 14.42
CA PHE A 69 2.17 4.52 13.12
C PHE A 69 2.86 5.88 13.28
N PRO A 70 4.17 5.89 13.59
CA PRO A 70 4.92 7.14 13.80
C PRO A 70 5.39 7.73 12.47
N TYR A 71 5.27 9.06 12.28
CA TYR A 71 5.81 9.69 11.07
C TYR A 71 7.30 10.06 11.19
N TYR A 72 7.89 10.51 10.11
CA TYR A 72 9.34 10.76 10.00
C TYR A 72 9.92 11.74 11.03
N ARG A 73 9.12 12.55 11.71
CA ARG A 73 9.58 13.46 12.78
C ARG A 73 9.45 12.85 14.18
N ASP A 74 8.91 11.66 14.32
CA ASP A 74 8.52 11.04 15.59
C ASP A 74 9.68 10.33 16.34
N MET A 75 10.87 10.90 16.30
CA MET A 75 12.04 10.32 16.98
C MET A 75 11.81 10.13 18.48
N LEU A 76 11.29 11.15 19.17
CA LEU A 76 11.02 11.03 20.60
C LEU A 76 9.81 10.11 20.88
N THR A 77 8.83 10.04 20.00
CA THR A 77 7.74 9.05 20.08
C THR A 77 8.31 7.64 20.12
N ALA A 78 9.20 7.28 19.19
CA ALA A 78 9.83 5.96 19.12
C ALA A 78 10.67 5.64 20.39
N LEU A 79 11.50 6.58 20.84
CA LEU A 79 12.24 6.44 22.11
C LEU A 79 11.30 6.28 23.32
N SER A 80 10.25 7.09 23.38
CA SER A 80 9.29 7.08 24.49
C SER A 80 8.45 5.81 24.50
N ALA A 81 8.15 5.22 23.32
CA ALA A 81 7.54 3.90 23.17
C ALA A 81 8.48 2.76 23.56
N GLY A 82 9.78 3.06 23.74
CA GLY A 82 10.79 2.15 24.28
C GLY A 82 11.80 1.62 23.28
N MET A 83 11.82 2.08 22.02
CA MET A 83 12.96 1.85 21.14
C MET A 83 14.23 2.46 21.73
N THR A 84 15.36 1.86 21.45
CA THR A 84 16.66 2.33 21.96
C THR A 84 17.30 3.36 21.04
N ALA A 85 18.18 4.20 21.59
CA ALA A 85 18.97 5.11 20.76
C ALA A 85 19.84 4.37 19.74
N GLU A 86 20.29 3.15 20.03
CA GLU A 86 21.02 2.30 19.10
C GLU A 86 20.15 1.94 17.89
N GLU A 87 18.92 1.47 18.10
CA GLU A 87 17.97 1.12 17.02
C GLU A 87 17.65 2.32 16.13
N LEU A 88 17.48 3.51 16.71
CA LEU A 88 17.25 4.73 15.94
C LEU A 88 18.48 5.14 15.12
N ILE A 89 19.69 4.97 15.64
CA ILE A 89 20.91 5.23 14.90
C ILE A 89 21.07 4.21 13.77
N LEU A 90 20.79 2.92 14.01
CA LEU A 90 20.85 1.88 12.98
C LEU A 90 19.93 2.21 11.78
N ASN A 91 18.71 2.71 12.02
CA ASN A 91 17.84 3.22 10.97
C ASN A 91 18.45 4.46 10.30
N GLY A 92 18.92 5.44 11.09
CA GLY A 92 19.50 6.68 10.57
C GLY A 92 20.68 6.47 9.63
N ILE A 93 21.55 5.50 9.92
CA ILE A 93 22.73 5.16 9.13
C ILE A 93 22.54 3.91 8.26
N SER A 94 21.29 3.46 8.09
CA SER A 94 20.84 2.41 7.16
C SER A 94 21.58 1.07 7.31
N LYS A 95 21.78 0.58 8.54
CA LYS A 95 22.47 -0.68 8.80
C LYS A 95 21.58 -1.92 8.58
N ALA A 96 22.22 -3.04 8.22
CA ALA A 96 21.52 -4.32 8.02
C ALA A 96 20.71 -4.80 9.23
N THR A 97 21.09 -4.36 10.43
CA THR A 97 20.42 -4.69 11.70
C THR A 97 19.41 -3.64 12.16
N ASP A 98 19.05 -2.68 11.30
CA ASP A 98 17.90 -1.80 11.54
C ASP A 98 16.63 -2.65 11.72
N PRO A 99 15.94 -2.56 12.87
CA PRO A 99 14.80 -3.43 13.16
C PRO A 99 13.59 -3.21 12.23
N GLY A 100 13.50 -2.04 11.62
CA GLY A 100 12.36 -1.67 10.78
C GLY A 100 12.51 -2.03 9.32
N SER A 101 13.73 -2.00 8.77
CA SER A 101 13.92 -2.11 7.33
C SER A 101 15.17 -2.89 6.88
N GLY A 102 16.09 -3.21 7.79
CA GLY A 102 17.38 -3.80 7.40
C GLY A 102 18.19 -2.90 6.46
N GLY A 103 18.04 -1.59 6.59
CA GLY A 103 18.74 -0.59 5.80
C GLY A 103 18.08 -0.26 4.44
N ARG A 104 16.84 -0.76 4.18
CA ARG A 104 16.12 -0.51 2.92
C ARG A 104 15.29 0.76 2.90
N HIS A 105 14.84 1.20 4.06
CA HIS A 105 13.99 2.39 4.16
C HIS A 105 14.79 3.64 4.48
N MET A 106 14.17 4.80 4.28
CA MET A 106 14.76 6.10 4.61
C MET A 106 15.00 6.24 6.11
N SER A 107 16.01 7.01 6.48
CA SER A 107 16.21 7.45 7.86
C SER A 107 14.98 8.17 8.42
N ASN A 108 14.81 8.18 9.72
CA ASN A 108 13.65 8.72 10.45
C ASN A 108 12.32 7.95 10.25
N HIS A 109 12.33 6.80 9.59
CA HIS A 109 11.14 5.94 9.48
C HIS A 109 11.29 4.74 10.42
N PHE A 110 11.08 5.01 11.70
CA PHE A 110 11.32 4.05 12.77
C PHE A 110 10.19 3.02 12.85
N ALA A 111 10.56 1.74 12.88
CA ALA A 111 9.60 0.65 13.05
C ALA A 111 10.19 -0.46 13.92
N LYS A 112 9.32 -1.15 14.65
CA LYS A 112 9.63 -2.33 15.43
C LYS A 112 8.41 -3.26 15.45
N PRO A 113 8.25 -4.12 14.43
CA PRO A 113 7.04 -4.92 14.21
C PRO A 113 6.65 -5.79 15.40
N GLU A 114 7.62 -6.36 16.11
CA GLU A 114 7.38 -7.17 17.31
C GLU A 114 6.68 -6.43 18.46
N TRP A 115 6.64 -5.10 18.38
CA TRP A 115 5.95 -4.22 19.33
C TRP A 115 4.75 -3.51 18.73
N HIS A 116 4.38 -3.82 17.49
CA HIS A 116 3.37 -3.11 16.70
C HIS A 116 3.71 -1.62 16.48
N ILE A 117 5.00 -1.30 16.38
CA ILE A 117 5.44 -0.02 15.82
C ILE A 117 5.64 -0.25 14.33
N GLU A 118 4.72 0.30 13.54
CA GLU A 118 4.53 -0.05 12.15
C GLU A 118 5.50 0.68 11.21
N ASN A 119 5.88 0.01 10.14
CA ASN A 119 6.61 0.63 9.04
C ASN A 119 5.66 1.49 8.20
N ILE A 120 6.01 2.75 7.99
CA ILE A 120 5.19 3.70 7.24
C ILE A 120 5.88 4.19 5.97
N SER A 121 5.09 4.77 5.07
CA SER A 121 5.57 5.52 3.91
C SER A 121 6.16 6.88 4.28
N SER A 122 6.93 7.45 3.37
CA SER A 122 7.37 8.85 3.43
C SER A 122 6.32 9.82 2.86
N ALA A 123 5.39 9.35 2.02
CA ALA A 123 4.25 10.14 1.57
C ALA A 123 3.34 10.43 2.79
N THR A 124 3.20 11.72 3.09
CA THR A 124 2.70 12.15 4.39
C THR A 124 1.20 11.89 4.55
N GLY A 125 0.80 11.22 5.63
CA GLY A 125 -0.59 10.92 5.97
C GLY A 125 -1.16 9.62 5.37
N THR A 126 -0.47 8.94 4.42
CA THR A 126 -0.91 7.66 3.82
C THR A 126 -1.22 6.60 4.86
N HIS A 127 -0.43 6.55 5.91
CA HIS A 127 -0.54 5.58 7.00
C HIS A 127 -1.80 5.75 7.89
N ASP A 128 -2.53 6.85 7.77
CA ASP A 128 -3.83 7.00 8.43
C ASP A 128 -4.86 5.99 7.91
N LEU A 129 -4.80 5.66 6.62
CA LEU A 129 -5.63 4.62 6.03
C LEU A 129 -5.23 3.23 6.52
N HIS A 130 -3.94 2.96 6.65
CA HIS A 130 -3.45 1.71 7.22
C HIS A 130 -3.87 1.56 8.69
N ALA A 131 -3.78 2.65 9.46
CA ALA A 131 -4.25 2.70 10.85
C ALA A 131 -5.74 2.37 10.96
N ALA A 132 -6.58 2.94 10.08
CA ALA A 132 -8.00 2.61 10.02
C ALA A 132 -8.24 1.13 9.68
N GLY A 133 -7.46 0.56 8.77
CA GLY A 133 -7.52 -0.86 8.41
C GLY A 133 -7.19 -1.80 9.57
N VAL A 134 -6.10 -1.52 10.31
CA VAL A 134 -5.76 -2.25 11.54
C VAL A 134 -6.89 -2.15 12.56
N ALA A 135 -7.42 -0.93 12.78
CA ALA A 135 -8.49 -0.71 13.74
C ALA A 135 -9.78 -1.46 13.37
N ARG A 136 -10.09 -1.62 12.07
CA ARG A 136 -11.19 -2.46 11.58
C ARG A 136 -10.99 -3.92 12.00
N ALA A 137 -9.78 -4.46 11.80
CA ALA A 137 -9.45 -5.82 12.25
C ALA A 137 -9.60 -5.94 13.78
N MET A 138 -9.11 -4.96 14.55
CA MET A 138 -9.25 -4.94 16.01
C MET A 138 -10.71 -4.99 16.45
N VAL A 139 -11.61 -4.27 15.76
CA VAL A 139 -13.06 -4.31 16.05
C VAL A 139 -13.62 -5.68 15.73
N TYR A 140 -13.28 -6.24 14.58
CA TYR A 140 -13.78 -7.57 14.16
C TYR A 140 -13.36 -8.68 15.12
N TYR A 141 -12.11 -8.68 15.58
CA TYR A 141 -11.55 -9.70 16.48
C TYR A 141 -11.71 -9.37 17.98
N ASP A 142 -12.47 -8.33 18.33
CA ASP A 142 -12.64 -7.84 19.71
C ASP A 142 -11.32 -7.59 20.46
N HIS A 143 -10.31 -7.13 19.75
CA HIS A 143 -9.02 -6.75 20.33
C HIS A 143 -9.16 -5.48 21.17
N LYS A 144 -8.47 -5.41 22.32
CA LYS A 144 -8.70 -4.39 23.36
C LYS A 144 -7.86 -3.12 23.22
N GLY A 145 -6.95 -3.05 22.28
CA GLY A 145 -6.08 -1.89 22.07
C GLY A 145 -6.73 -0.75 21.28
N VAL A 146 -5.92 0.23 20.98
CA VAL A 146 -6.19 1.35 20.06
C VAL A 146 -5.13 1.41 18.98
N VAL A 147 -5.41 2.12 17.90
CA VAL A 147 -4.40 2.47 16.90
C VAL A 147 -4.05 3.94 17.05
N ILE A 148 -2.76 4.25 17.15
CA ILE A 148 -2.26 5.63 17.22
C ILE A 148 -1.50 5.92 15.93
N THR A 149 -1.88 6.97 15.23
CA THR A 149 -1.20 7.46 14.03
C THR A 149 -0.86 8.93 14.19
N SER A 150 0.26 9.38 13.64
CA SER A 150 0.67 10.77 13.78
C SER A 150 1.25 11.36 12.51
N HIS A 151 1.05 12.66 12.30
CA HIS A 151 1.67 13.44 11.24
C HIS A 151 1.65 14.94 11.55
N GLY A 152 2.25 15.77 10.68
CA GLY A 152 2.20 17.22 10.76
C GLY A 152 0.85 17.78 10.28
N GLU A 153 0.53 19.02 10.65
CA GLU A 153 -0.74 19.65 10.30
C GLU A 153 -0.98 19.75 8.78
N SER A 154 0.07 19.90 8.00
CA SER A 154 -0.08 20.06 6.53
C SER A 154 -0.52 18.76 5.84
N ALA A 155 -0.19 17.61 6.41
CA ALA A 155 -0.68 16.31 5.91
C ALA A 155 -2.21 16.19 5.99
N SER A 156 -2.87 16.92 6.91
CA SER A 156 -4.33 16.94 6.99
C SER A 156 -5.03 17.57 5.77
N SER A 157 -4.27 18.14 4.82
CA SER A 157 -4.78 18.63 3.54
C SER A 157 -4.88 17.55 2.46
N GLU A 158 -4.26 16.38 2.67
CA GLU A 158 -4.34 15.26 1.75
C GLU A 158 -5.75 14.65 1.73
N GLY A 159 -6.23 14.29 0.53
CA GLY A 159 -7.57 13.72 0.34
C GLY A 159 -7.77 12.45 1.15
N PHE A 160 -6.80 11.55 1.13
CA PHE A 160 -6.88 10.28 1.85
C PHE A 160 -6.90 10.42 3.38
N VAL A 161 -6.43 11.54 3.96
CA VAL A 161 -6.63 11.82 5.39
C VAL A 161 -8.10 12.13 5.69
N TYR A 162 -8.79 12.88 4.81
CA TYR A 162 -10.24 13.06 4.92
C TYR A 162 -10.99 11.74 4.79
N GLU A 163 -10.58 10.89 3.87
CA GLU A 163 -11.15 9.55 3.68
C GLU A 163 -10.93 8.67 4.93
N ALA A 164 -9.72 8.68 5.50
CA ALA A 164 -9.40 7.93 6.72
C ALA A 164 -10.26 8.38 7.91
N VAL A 165 -10.40 9.68 8.15
CA VAL A 165 -11.20 10.23 9.24
C VAL A 165 -12.70 9.96 9.02
N ASN A 166 -13.19 10.12 7.78
CA ASN A 166 -14.59 9.81 7.43
C ASN A 166 -14.90 8.33 7.66
N GLY A 167 -14.08 7.43 7.12
CA GLY A 167 -14.27 5.99 7.26
C GLY A 167 -14.17 5.53 8.71
N ALA A 168 -13.15 5.99 9.44
CA ALA A 168 -13.02 5.68 10.87
C ALA A 168 -14.22 6.16 11.69
N SER A 169 -14.78 7.33 11.35
CA SER A 169 -15.98 7.88 12.00
C SER A 169 -17.24 7.09 11.64
N LEU A 170 -17.38 6.68 10.39
CA LEU A 170 -18.50 5.88 9.90
C LEU A 170 -18.52 4.50 10.54
N GLU A 171 -17.39 3.81 10.55
CA GLU A 171 -17.25 2.45 11.07
C GLU A 171 -17.00 2.40 12.59
N ARG A 172 -16.82 3.55 13.24
CA ARG A 172 -16.57 3.66 14.68
C ARG A 172 -15.31 2.89 15.09
N LEU A 173 -14.19 3.27 14.49
CA LEU A 173 -12.89 2.62 14.70
C LEU A 173 -12.09 3.32 15.82
N PRO A 174 -11.42 2.56 16.72
CA PRO A 174 -10.64 3.12 17.82
C PRO A 174 -9.27 3.65 17.35
N VAL A 175 -9.27 4.66 16.46
CA VAL A 175 -8.07 5.33 15.95
C VAL A 175 -7.87 6.66 16.66
N ILE A 176 -6.64 6.96 17.05
CA ILE A 176 -6.20 8.25 17.58
C ILE A 176 -5.28 8.90 16.55
N PHE A 177 -5.80 9.88 15.82
CA PHE A 177 -5.05 10.71 14.88
C PHE A 177 -4.36 11.84 15.64
N VAL A 178 -3.04 11.85 15.73
CA VAL A 178 -2.28 12.89 16.43
C VAL A 178 -1.66 13.85 15.42
N TRP A 179 -2.19 15.07 15.35
CA TRP A 179 -1.73 16.09 14.42
C TRP A 179 -0.84 17.11 15.13
N GLN A 180 0.44 17.09 14.80
CA GLN A 180 1.48 17.89 15.41
C GLN A 180 1.63 19.23 14.66
N ASP A 181 0.79 20.21 15.03
CA ASP A 181 0.67 21.51 14.37
C ASP A 181 1.82 22.43 14.80
N ASN A 182 2.83 22.55 13.95
CA ASN A 182 3.96 23.47 14.15
C ASN A 182 3.87 24.75 13.29
N GLY A 183 2.79 24.91 12.52
CA GLY A 183 2.47 26.11 11.74
C GLY A 183 3.05 26.15 10.34
N TYR A 184 3.79 25.12 9.89
CA TYR A 184 4.46 25.10 8.58
C TYR A 184 4.49 23.72 7.93
N GLY A 185 4.08 23.66 6.66
CA GLY A 185 4.40 22.58 5.74
C GLY A 185 5.64 22.94 4.91
N ILE A 186 6.81 22.43 5.29
CA ILE A 186 8.11 22.85 4.77
C ILE A 186 8.30 24.34 5.01
N SER A 187 8.16 25.19 3.99
CA SER A 187 8.23 26.66 4.04
C SER A 187 6.86 27.33 3.95
N VAL A 188 5.79 26.59 3.70
CA VAL A 188 4.44 27.12 3.51
C VAL A 188 3.74 27.27 4.85
N PRO A 189 3.34 28.48 5.25
CA PRO A 189 2.67 28.72 6.52
C PRO A 189 1.26 28.09 6.51
N LYS A 190 0.82 27.61 7.67
CA LYS A 190 -0.48 26.94 7.85
C LYS A 190 -1.66 27.72 7.28
N LYS A 191 -1.66 29.05 7.35
CA LYS A 191 -2.73 29.91 6.81
C LYS A 191 -2.98 29.72 5.32
N ASP A 192 -1.97 29.24 4.59
CA ASP A 192 -2.03 28.97 3.15
C ASP A 192 -2.31 27.47 2.85
N GLN A 193 -2.41 26.64 3.89
CA GLN A 193 -2.69 25.21 3.82
C GLN A 193 -4.14 24.85 4.18
N THR A 194 -4.78 25.60 5.06
CA THR A 194 -6.07 25.22 5.62
C THR A 194 -6.98 26.43 5.88
N ALA A 195 -8.29 26.23 5.67
CA ALA A 195 -9.29 27.27 5.91
C ALA A 195 -9.51 27.53 7.41
N ALA A 196 -9.46 26.51 8.26
CA ALA A 196 -9.65 26.67 9.69
C ALA A 196 -8.36 27.13 10.39
N ARG A 197 -8.49 27.99 11.39
CA ARG A 197 -7.35 28.44 12.21
C ARG A 197 -6.62 27.28 12.91
N LYS A 198 -7.36 26.27 13.36
CA LYS A 198 -6.86 24.99 13.83
C LYS A 198 -7.27 23.94 12.83
N VAL A 199 -6.34 23.20 12.26
CA VAL A 199 -6.59 22.23 11.17
C VAL A 199 -7.67 21.20 11.55
N ALA A 200 -7.73 20.78 12.81
CA ALA A 200 -8.72 19.82 13.28
C ALA A 200 -10.17 20.34 13.22
N ASP A 201 -10.37 21.67 13.26
CA ASP A 201 -11.71 22.26 13.21
C ASP A 201 -12.40 22.07 11.85
N ASN A 202 -11.64 21.77 10.76
CA ASN A 202 -12.19 21.37 9.47
C ASN A 202 -13.00 20.07 9.56
N PHE A 203 -12.76 19.25 10.58
CA PHE A 203 -13.36 17.94 10.77
C PHE A 203 -14.49 17.92 11.83
N SER A 204 -14.83 19.07 12.37
CA SER A 204 -15.81 19.19 13.47
C SER A 204 -17.24 18.72 13.11
N GLY A 205 -17.55 18.60 11.82
CA GLY A 205 -18.85 18.11 11.34
C GLY A 205 -19.00 16.59 11.29
N PHE A 206 -17.92 15.82 11.46
CA PHE A 206 -18.00 14.36 11.44
C PHE A 206 -18.67 13.80 12.70
N LYS A 207 -19.65 12.91 12.51
CA LYS A 207 -20.27 12.18 13.62
C LYS A 207 -19.29 11.15 14.20
N ASN A 208 -19.50 10.81 15.48
CA ASN A 208 -18.66 9.83 16.20
C ASN A 208 -17.19 10.24 16.38
N LEU A 209 -16.78 11.41 15.94
CA LEU A 209 -15.44 11.93 16.07
C LEU A 209 -15.31 12.83 17.30
N LYS A 210 -14.29 12.61 18.12
CA LYS A 210 -13.90 13.52 19.19
C LYS A 210 -12.66 14.31 18.78
N ILE A 211 -12.67 15.62 19.02
CA ILE A 211 -11.51 16.48 18.83
C ILE A 211 -11.02 16.98 20.19
N ILE A 212 -9.73 16.81 20.44
CA ILE A 212 -9.03 17.30 21.63
C ILE A 212 -7.91 18.23 21.18
N HIS A 213 -7.92 19.45 21.72
CA HIS A 213 -6.83 20.41 21.49
C HIS A 213 -5.90 20.45 22.71
N CYS A 214 -4.60 20.41 22.48
CA CYS A 214 -3.61 20.55 23.55
C CYS A 214 -2.42 21.41 23.13
N ASN A 215 -1.68 21.85 24.14
CA ASN A 215 -0.38 22.48 23.95
C ASN A 215 0.70 21.40 23.85
N GLY A 216 1.05 20.98 22.62
CA GLY A 216 2.04 19.95 22.35
C GLY A 216 3.47 20.24 22.88
N LYS A 217 3.71 21.48 23.31
CA LYS A 217 4.96 21.90 23.97
C LYS A 217 4.97 21.64 25.48
N ASP A 218 3.79 21.41 26.08
CA ASP A 218 3.64 21.14 27.50
C ASP A 218 3.47 19.66 27.77
N VAL A 219 4.38 19.08 28.55
CA VAL A 219 4.40 17.65 28.85
C VAL A 219 3.10 17.20 29.54
N PHE A 220 2.59 17.99 30.48
CA PHE A 220 1.41 17.60 31.27
C PHE A 220 0.11 17.74 30.47
N ASP A 221 0.00 18.80 29.68
CA ASP A 221 -1.17 19.01 28.83
C ASP A 221 -1.24 17.91 27.74
N SER A 222 -0.10 17.59 27.11
CA SER A 222 0.03 16.49 26.17
C SER A 222 -0.31 15.13 26.77
N MET A 223 0.23 14.82 27.96
CA MET A 223 -0.06 13.57 28.68
C MET A 223 -1.54 13.42 29.01
N ASN A 224 -2.17 14.52 29.47
CA ASN A 224 -3.59 14.51 29.77
C ASN A 224 -4.46 14.31 28.52
N ALA A 225 -4.11 15.01 27.42
CA ALA A 225 -4.82 14.89 26.15
C ALA A 225 -4.72 13.46 25.57
N MET A 226 -3.52 12.88 25.52
CA MET A 226 -3.33 11.51 25.01
C MET A 226 -3.99 10.46 25.90
N THR A 227 -3.95 10.64 27.24
CA THR A 227 -4.66 9.74 28.16
C THR A 227 -6.17 9.81 27.94
N GLU A 228 -6.73 11.01 27.79
CA GLU A 228 -8.16 11.22 27.50
C GLU A 228 -8.55 10.60 26.15
N ALA A 229 -7.71 10.79 25.13
CA ALA A 229 -7.92 10.24 23.80
C ALA A 229 -7.99 8.71 23.83
N ARG A 230 -7.01 8.05 24.49
CA ARG A 230 -6.96 6.61 24.61
C ARG A 230 -8.16 6.05 25.36
N GLU A 231 -8.48 6.62 26.53
CA GLU A 231 -9.66 6.21 27.31
C GLU A 231 -10.95 6.37 26.49
N TYR A 232 -11.13 7.47 25.77
CA TYR A 232 -12.32 7.68 24.95
C TYR A 232 -12.42 6.69 23.80
N ALA A 233 -11.30 6.46 23.07
CA ALA A 233 -11.27 5.51 21.95
C ALA A 233 -11.57 4.07 22.42
N LEU A 234 -11.03 3.66 23.56
CA LEU A 234 -11.29 2.34 24.15
C LEU A 234 -12.74 2.17 24.57
N LEU A 235 -13.31 3.16 25.27
CA LEU A 235 -14.66 3.06 25.84
C LEU A 235 -15.74 3.16 24.76
N ASN A 236 -15.56 4.02 23.77
CA ASN A 236 -16.60 4.34 22.79
C ASN A 236 -16.41 3.64 21.45
N ARG A 237 -15.24 3.04 21.22
CA ARG A 237 -14.85 2.51 19.90
C ARG A 237 -14.99 3.56 18.80
N ASN A 238 -14.64 4.79 19.07
CA ASN A 238 -14.77 5.92 18.16
C ASN A 238 -13.41 6.59 17.94
N PRO A 239 -13.16 7.19 16.76
CA PRO A 239 -11.92 7.90 16.49
C PRO A 239 -11.82 9.20 17.29
N VAL A 240 -10.55 9.60 17.50
CA VAL A 240 -10.19 10.85 18.16
C VAL A 240 -9.16 11.58 17.33
N ILE A 241 -9.30 12.87 17.12
CA ILE A 241 -8.22 13.75 16.66
C ILE A 241 -7.62 14.47 17.88
N VAL A 242 -6.33 14.29 18.12
CA VAL A 242 -5.56 15.09 19.06
C VAL A 242 -4.77 16.13 18.27
N HIS A 243 -5.24 17.37 18.29
CA HIS A 243 -4.55 18.51 17.68
C HIS A 243 -3.60 19.15 18.67
N ALA A 244 -2.31 18.93 18.50
CA ALA A 244 -1.24 19.37 19.39
C ALA A 244 -0.55 20.61 18.81
N ASN A 245 -0.69 21.76 19.46
CA ASN A 245 0.01 22.98 19.07
C ASN A 245 1.49 22.89 19.46
N CYS A 246 2.36 22.75 18.47
CA CYS A 246 3.81 22.61 18.59
C CYS A 246 4.53 23.86 18.08
N VAL A 247 5.86 23.81 18.09
CA VAL A 247 6.75 24.71 17.35
C VAL A 247 7.80 23.86 16.65
N ARG A 248 8.33 24.36 15.54
CA ARG A 248 9.48 23.75 14.87
C ARG A 248 10.70 24.65 15.15
N ILE A 249 11.61 24.19 16.01
CA ILE A 249 12.77 24.98 16.46
C ILE A 249 13.82 25.09 15.36
N GLY A 250 14.04 24.03 14.59
CA GLY A 250 14.95 24.01 13.47
C GLY A 250 14.26 24.14 12.11
N SER A 251 15.04 23.98 11.03
CA SER A 251 14.54 23.88 9.67
C SER A 251 13.63 22.65 9.48
N HIS A 252 12.92 22.57 8.35
CA HIS A 252 12.05 21.42 8.08
C HIS A 252 12.83 20.10 8.03
N SER A 253 13.97 20.11 7.36
CA SER A 253 14.91 19.00 7.24
C SER A 253 16.33 19.52 7.02
N ASN A 254 17.30 18.62 6.92
CA ASN A 254 18.70 18.97 6.64
C ASN A 254 18.92 19.62 5.24
N SER A 255 17.95 19.56 4.34
CA SER A 255 17.98 20.24 3.03
C SER A 255 17.27 21.60 3.02
N ASP A 256 16.68 22.01 4.15
CA ASP A 256 15.91 23.25 4.29
C ASP A 256 16.70 24.33 5.07
N LYS A 257 16.35 25.59 4.82
CA LYS A 257 16.90 26.74 5.52
C LYS A 257 15.79 27.70 5.93
N ASP A 258 15.32 27.59 7.17
CA ASP A 258 14.17 28.31 7.71
C ASP A 258 14.37 29.84 7.81
N THR A 259 15.60 30.32 7.88
CA THR A 259 15.93 31.75 7.85
C THR A 259 15.56 32.43 6.52
N LEU A 260 15.18 31.68 5.48
CA LEU A 260 14.73 32.22 4.20
C LEU A 260 13.24 32.64 4.21
N TYR A 261 12.44 32.11 5.14
CA TYR A 261 10.99 32.32 5.17
C TYR A 261 10.41 32.64 6.56
N ARG A 262 11.24 32.63 7.62
CA ARG A 262 10.88 33.05 8.97
C ARG A 262 11.63 34.32 9.35
N ASP A 263 10.91 35.27 9.98
CA ASP A 263 11.56 36.46 10.50
C ASP A 263 12.28 36.23 11.84
N GLU A 264 13.10 37.19 12.25
CA GLU A 264 13.92 37.12 13.46
C GLU A 264 13.07 36.98 14.74
N ASN A 265 11.90 37.62 14.80
CA ASN A 265 11.02 37.54 15.96
C ASN A 265 10.42 36.15 16.12
N GLU A 266 10.01 35.56 15.00
CA GLU A 266 9.52 34.17 15.00
C GLU A 266 10.62 33.19 15.41
N LEU A 267 11.83 33.33 14.86
CA LEU A 267 12.96 32.49 15.23
C LEU A 267 13.35 32.65 16.70
N ALA A 268 13.24 33.83 17.26
CA ALA A 268 13.44 34.09 18.69
C ALA A 268 12.34 33.43 19.55
N TYR A 269 11.09 33.58 19.13
CA TYR A 269 9.94 32.97 19.81
C TYR A 269 10.03 31.44 19.88
N VAL A 270 10.34 30.75 18.78
CA VAL A 270 10.41 29.29 18.79
C VAL A 270 11.51 28.75 19.70
N LYS A 271 12.65 29.46 19.81
CA LYS A 271 13.72 29.13 20.75
C LYS A 271 13.29 29.31 22.20
N GLU A 272 12.60 30.40 22.53
CA GLU A 272 12.05 30.63 23.86
C GLU A 272 10.96 29.61 24.21
N ALA A 273 10.20 29.16 23.21
CA ALA A 273 9.14 28.17 23.37
C ALA A 273 9.63 26.74 23.60
N ASP A 274 10.94 26.47 23.59
CA ASP A 274 11.55 25.16 23.72
C ASP A 274 10.97 24.32 24.89
N PRO A 275 10.31 23.17 24.59
CA PRO A 275 9.65 22.34 25.60
C PRO A 275 10.61 21.74 26.62
N LEU A 276 11.81 21.30 26.21
CA LEU A 276 12.81 20.71 27.11
C LEU A 276 13.29 21.73 28.12
N LEU A 277 13.64 22.95 27.68
CA LEU A 277 14.08 24.01 28.58
C LEU A 277 12.96 24.47 29.52
N LYS A 278 11.71 24.53 29.04
CA LYS A 278 10.54 24.84 29.87
C LYS A 278 10.30 23.77 30.92
N PHE A 279 10.38 22.51 30.57
CA PHE A 279 10.21 21.41 31.51
C PHE A 279 11.30 21.39 32.58
N ARG A 280 12.57 21.58 32.20
CA ARG A 280 13.70 21.74 33.10
C ARG A 280 13.48 22.87 34.13
N ARG A 281 13.09 24.07 33.64
CA ARG A 281 12.79 25.21 34.51
C ARG A 281 11.64 24.92 35.47
N MET A 282 10.63 24.19 35.01
CA MET A 282 9.47 23.81 35.83
C MET A 282 9.88 22.83 36.95
N LEU A 283 10.71 21.82 36.65
CA LEU A 283 11.22 20.86 37.62
C LEU A 283 11.96 21.57 38.75
N LEU A 284 12.81 22.54 38.44
CA LEU A 284 13.53 23.35 39.44
C LEU A 284 12.60 24.27 40.22
N ARG A 285 11.75 25.05 39.52
CA ARG A 285 10.83 26.03 40.13
C ARG A 285 9.92 25.38 41.18
N TYR A 286 9.42 24.20 40.89
CA TYR A 286 8.52 23.46 41.78
C TYR A 286 9.28 22.53 42.74
N LYS A 287 10.62 22.60 42.75
CA LYS A 287 11.50 21.79 43.61
C LYS A 287 11.23 20.29 43.52
N ARG A 288 10.91 19.83 42.26
CA ARG A 288 10.70 18.40 42.00
C ARG A 288 12.02 17.66 41.84
N LEU A 289 13.02 18.30 41.22
CA LEU A 289 14.39 17.85 41.09
C LEU A 289 15.33 18.99 41.41
N THR A 290 16.56 18.65 41.87
CA THR A 290 17.65 19.62 42.09
C THR A 290 18.46 19.82 40.81
N GLU A 291 19.34 20.83 40.81
CA GLU A 291 20.25 21.08 39.68
C GLU A 291 21.24 19.92 39.50
N GLU A 292 21.68 19.31 40.60
CA GLU A 292 22.59 18.16 40.63
C GLU A 292 21.90 16.93 39.97
N GLU A 293 20.67 16.61 40.38
CA GLU A 293 19.91 15.49 39.79
C GLU A 293 19.67 15.67 38.29
N LEU A 294 19.36 16.89 37.83
CA LEU A 294 19.21 17.18 36.41
C LEU A 294 20.50 16.99 35.63
N LYS A 295 21.64 17.46 36.17
CA LYS A 295 22.95 17.24 35.54
C LYS A 295 23.35 15.76 35.50
N GLU A 296 23.05 14.99 36.51
CA GLU A 296 23.27 13.52 36.51
C GLU A 296 22.48 12.85 35.40
N ILE A 297 21.21 13.25 35.18
CA ILE A 297 20.36 12.74 34.09
C ILE A 297 20.95 13.13 32.73
N GLU A 298 21.36 14.39 32.55
CA GLU A 298 21.98 14.91 31.34
C GLU A 298 23.27 14.15 30.97
N GLU A 299 24.16 13.93 31.97
CA GLU A 299 25.40 13.17 31.75
C GLU A 299 25.13 11.68 31.47
N LYS A 300 24.12 11.09 32.12
CA LYS A 300 23.67 9.73 31.78
C LYS A 300 23.20 9.63 30.33
N ALA A 301 22.38 10.55 29.88
CA ALA A 301 21.86 10.56 28.48
C ALA A 301 23.02 10.68 27.48
N LYS A 302 24.00 11.55 27.71
CA LYS A 302 25.20 11.67 26.87
C LYS A 302 26.02 10.37 26.82
N LYS A 303 26.22 9.73 27.97
CA LYS A 303 26.96 8.46 28.09
C LYS A 303 26.23 7.33 27.32
N ASP A 304 24.94 7.24 27.51
CA ASP A 304 24.10 6.21 26.83
C ASP A 304 24.07 6.41 25.31
N LEU A 305 23.94 7.66 24.84
CA LEU A 305 24.05 7.99 23.43
C LEU A 305 25.42 7.63 22.87
N ALA A 306 26.51 7.93 23.58
CA ALA A 306 27.85 7.58 23.14
C ALA A 306 28.05 6.05 23.04
N ALA A 307 27.47 5.29 23.98
CA ALA A 307 27.49 3.83 23.91
C ALA A 307 26.70 3.27 22.76
N ALA A 308 25.47 3.77 22.53
CA ALA A 308 24.62 3.42 21.39
C ALA A 308 25.30 3.71 20.05
N ASN A 309 25.92 4.89 19.93
CA ASN A 309 26.67 5.27 18.74
C ASN A 309 27.82 4.31 18.41
N ARG A 310 28.63 3.93 19.42
CA ARG A 310 29.74 2.98 19.20
C ARG A 310 29.25 1.63 18.68
N LYS A 311 28.15 1.12 19.22
CA LYS A 311 27.54 -0.15 18.78
C LYS A 311 26.99 -0.04 17.35
N ALA A 312 26.18 0.99 17.07
CA ALA A 312 25.58 1.17 15.76
C ALA A 312 26.63 1.33 14.66
N LEU A 313 27.72 2.05 14.90
CA LEU A 313 28.79 2.22 13.91
C LEU A 313 29.56 0.93 13.57
N THR A 314 29.54 -0.06 14.46
CA THR A 314 30.15 -1.39 14.21
C THR A 314 29.19 -2.39 13.60
N ALA A 315 27.93 -2.04 13.44
CA ALA A 315 26.93 -2.90 12.80
C ALA A 315 27.23 -3.09 11.29
N PRO A 316 26.90 -4.27 10.72
CA PRO A 316 27.16 -4.56 9.31
C PRO A 316 26.29 -3.70 8.39
N ASP A 317 26.82 -3.39 7.22
CA ASP A 317 26.06 -2.81 6.11
C ASP A 317 25.22 -3.87 5.40
N PRO A 318 24.14 -3.49 4.70
CA PRO A 318 23.36 -4.42 3.88
C PRO A 318 24.19 -5.04 2.75
N ASP A 319 24.00 -6.35 2.49
CA ASP A 319 24.63 -7.02 1.35
C ASP A 319 23.89 -6.64 0.04
N PRO A 320 24.59 -6.07 -0.97
CA PRO A 320 23.98 -5.74 -2.27
C PRO A 320 23.31 -6.93 -2.98
N LYS A 321 23.73 -8.15 -2.68
CA LYS A 321 23.10 -9.37 -3.24
C LYS A 321 21.67 -9.59 -2.76
N THR A 322 21.25 -8.89 -1.72
CA THR A 322 19.91 -9.03 -1.13
C THR A 322 18.85 -8.11 -1.76
N ILE A 323 19.18 -7.35 -2.81
CA ILE A 323 18.26 -6.38 -3.43
C ILE A 323 16.99 -7.02 -4.00
N PHE A 324 17.04 -8.29 -4.40
CA PHE A 324 15.88 -9.03 -4.90
C PHE A 324 15.11 -9.78 -3.81
N ASN A 325 15.64 -9.81 -2.58
CA ASN A 325 14.91 -10.44 -1.47
C ASN A 325 13.69 -9.58 -1.11
N TYR A 326 12.57 -10.25 -0.84
CA TYR A 326 11.34 -9.60 -0.38
C TYR A 326 10.65 -8.67 -1.41
N VAL A 327 10.96 -8.80 -2.71
CA VAL A 327 10.17 -8.10 -3.74
C VAL A 327 8.76 -8.67 -3.79
N LEU A 328 8.63 -9.99 -3.80
CA LEU A 328 7.36 -10.71 -3.66
C LEU A 328 7.55 -11.86 -2.68
N PRO A 329 6.58 -12.15 -1.81
CA PRO A 329 6.61 -13.36 -1.01
C PRO A 329 6.37 -14.58 -1.91
N GLU A 330 6.82 -15.78 -1.45
CA GLU A 330 6.52 -17.02 -2.14
C GLU A 330 5.00 -17.17 -2.33
N PRO A 331 4.53 -17.50 -3.54
CA PRO A 331 3.11 -17.70 -3.79
C PRO A 331 2.62 -18.97 -3.12
N TYR A 332 1.30 -19.12 -3.03
CA TYR A 332 0.66 -20.38 -2.80
C TYR A 332 0.90 -21.29 -4.02
N GLU A 333 1.38 -22.49 -3.78
CA GLU A 333 1.59 -23.50 -4.84
C GLU A 333 0.35 -24.41 -4.94
N PRO A 334 -0.35 -24.42 -6.07
CA PRO A 334 -1.51 -25.26 -6.29
C PRO A 334 -1.18 -26.75 -6.22
N GLU A 335 -1.89 -27.49 -5.38
CA GLU A 335 -1.70 -28.95 -5.25
C GLU A 335 -2.34 -29.73 -6.41
N LYS A 336 -3.40 -29.18 -6.98
CA LYS A 336 -4.27 -29.87 -7.96
C LYS A 336 -4.05 -29.43 -9.41
N TYR A 337 -3.11 -28.53 -9.66
CA TYR A 337 -2.82 -28.10 -11.03
C TYR A 337 -2.19 -29.26 -11.82
N LYS A 338 -2.86 -29.66 -12.89
CA LYS A 338 -2.33 -30.58 -13.88
C LYS A 338 -2.19 -29.86 -15.20
N ASP A 339 -0.96 -29.65 -15.63
CA ASP A 339 -0.62 -28.88 -16.82
C ASP A 339 -1.37 -29.39 -18.05
N GLY A 340 -2.10 -28.49 -18.72
CA GLY A 340 -2.69 -28.64 -20.04
C GLY A 340 -3.75 -29.74 -20.24
N THR A 341 -3.92 -30.69 -19.31
CA THR A 341 -4.67 -31.91 -19.53
C THR A 341 -6.09 -31.92 -18.96
N HIS A 342 -6.50 -30.94 -18.19
CA HIS A 342 -7.85 -30.87 -17.64
C HIS A 342 -8.76 -29.97 -18.48
N ARG A 343 -9.30 -30.53 -19.53
CA ARG A 343 -10.65 -30.19 -19.98
C ARG A 343 -11.57 -31.28 -19.45
N GLU A 344 -12.34 -30.98 -18.41
CA GLU A 344 -13.56 -31.76 -18.21
C GLU A 344 -14.41 -31.51 -19.45
N THR A 345 -14.73 -32.59 -20.15
CA THR A 345 -15.53 -32.51 -21.39
C THR A 345 -17.01 -32.64 -21.07
N GLU A 346 -17.37 -32.97 -19.84
CA GLU A 346 -18.73 -33.17 -19.36
C GLU A 346 -19.03 -32.23 -18.19
N GLY A 347 -20.08 -31.43 -18.31
CA GLY A 347 -20.53 -30.48 -17.31
C GLY A 347 -21.16 -29.23 -17.92
N GLU A 348 -21.80 -28.42 -17.08
CA GLU A 348 -22.38 -27.15 -17.49
C GLU A 348 -21.29 -26.08 -17.59
N LYS A 349 -21.27 -25.33 -18.71
CA LYS A 349 -20.39 -24.20 -18.87
C LYS A 349 -20.89 -23.04 -18.03
N LYS A 350 -19.99 -22.41 -17.29
CA LYS A 350 -20.24 -21.21 -16.48
C LYS A 350 -19.71 -19.97 -17.20
N PHE A 351 -20.46 -18.89 -17.13
CA PHE A 351 -19.95 -17.57 -17.53
C PHE A 351 -18.82 -17.13 -16.61
N PHE A 352 -17.96 -16.26 -17.11
CA PHE A 352 -16.81 -15.72 -16.35
C PHE A 352 -17.26 -15.10 -15.02
N VAL A 353 -18.31 -14.27 -15.02
CA VAL A 353 -18.85 -13.65 -13.79
C VAL A 353 -19.34 -14.67 -12.78
N THR A 354 -19.97 -15.74 -13.24
CA THR A 354 -20.46 -16.83 -12.37
C THR A 354 -19.29 -17.58 -11.72
N ALA A 355 -18.25 -17.88 -12.51
CA ALA A 355 -17.06 -18.54 -12.03
C ALA A 355 -16.33 -17.72 -10.95
N VAL A 356 -16.21 -16.41 -11.15
CA VAL A 356 -15.63 -15.50 -10.15
C VAL A 356 -16.48 -15.46 -8.87
N ASN A 357 -17.81 -15.31 -8.97
CA ASN A 357 -18.72 -15.28 -7.81
C ASN A 357 -18.66 -16.57 -6.99
N GLU A 358 -18.74 -17.71 -7.67
CA GLU A 358 -18.71 -19.01 -6.97
C GLU A 358 -17.35 -19.28 -6.32
N THR A 359 -16.25 -18.85 -6.96
CA THR A 359 -14.92 -18.96 -6.38
C THR A 359 -14.77 -18.07 -5.14
N LEU A 360 -15.24 -16.82 -5.18
CA LEU A 360 -15.27 -15.95 -4.00
C LEU A 360 -16.02 -16.62 -2.84
N LYS A 361 -17.20 -17.15 -3.10
CA LYS A 361 -17.99 -17.86 -2.08
C LYS A 361 -17.26 -19.10 -1.54
N ALA A 362 -16.62 -19.86 -2.40
CA ALA A 362 -15.86 -21.04 -1.99
C ALA A 362 -14.67 -20.67 -1.07
N GLU A 363 -13.90 -19.62 -1.43
CA GLU A 363 -12.77 -19.16 -0.62
C GLU A 363 -13.23 -18.54 0.72
N PHE A 364 -14.38 -17.89 0.77
CA PHE A 364 -14.98 -17.39 2.02
C PHE A 364 -15.43 -18.50 2.95
N ARG A 365 -15.90 -19.63 2.41
CA ARG A 365 -16.21 -20.85 3.19
C ARG A 365 -14.92 -21.54 3.67
N HIS A 366 -13.89 -21.56 2.82
CA HIS A 366 -12.62 -22.20 3.10
C HIS A 366 -11.85 -21.46 4.22
N ASN A 367 -11.80 -20.12 4.17
CA ASN A 367 -11.09 -19.32 5.18
C ASN A 367 -12.03 -18.28 5.82
N PRO A 368 -12.42 -18.44 7.11
CA PRO A 368 -13.26 -17.48 7.80
C PRO A 368 -12.61 -16.10 7.98
N ASN A 369 -11.29 -15.97 7.77
CA ASN A 369 -10.57 -14.70 7.82
C ASN A 369 -10.45 -14.04 6.44
N THR A 370 -11.33 -14.37 5.48
CA THR A 370 -11.42 -13.70 4.18
C THR A 370 -12.48 -12.63 4.23
N PHE A 371 -12.14 -11.44 3.73
CA PHE A 371 -12.99 -10.24 3.72
C PHE A 371 -13.08 -9.66 2.32
N ILE A 372 -14.20 -9.02 1.98
CA ILE A 372 -14.35 -8.27 0.73
C ILE A 372 -15.09 -6.96 0.96
N TRP A 373 -14.56 -5.90 0.38
CA TRP A 373 -15.24 -4.61 0.29
C TRP A 373 -14.84 -3.84 -0.97
N GLY A 374 -15.56 -2.79 -1.24
CA GLY A 374 -15.36 -1.92 -2.39
C GLY A 374 -16.58 -1.06 -2.64
N GLN A 375 -16.64 -0.47 -3.81
CA GLN A 375 -17.80 0.30 -4.25
C GLN A 375 -18.92 -0.67 -4.66
N ASP A 376 -20.16 -0.45 -4.18
CA ASP A 376 -21.37 -1.23 -4.52
C ASP A 376 -21.24 -2.78 -4.34
N VAL A 377 -20.38 -3.24 -3.45
CA VAL A 377 -20.09 -4.68 -3.25
C VAL A 377 -21.21 -5.42 -2.53
N ALA A 378 -21.88 -4.79 -1.58
CA ALA A 378 -22.73 -5.45 -0.60
C ALA A 378 -24.25 -5.22 -0.78
N ASN A 379 -24.68 -4.94 -1.99
CA ASN A 379 -26.11 -4.84 -2.26
C ASN A 379 -26.76 -6.23 -2.23
N ARG A 380 -27.83 -6.40 -1.45
CA ARG A 380 -28.49 -7.68 -1.23
C ARG A 380 -28.90 -8.40 -2.51
N ASP A 381 -29.51 -7.68 -3.44
CA ASP A 381 -30.12 -8.26 -4.62
C ASP A 381 -29.24 -8.13 -5.88
N LYS A 382 -28.20 -7.28 -5.83
CA LYS A 382 -27.39 -6.92 -7.00
C LYS A 382 -25.98 -7.47 -6.91
N GLY A 383 -25.16 -7.04 -5.95
CA GLY A 383 -23.75 -7.48 -5.82
C GLY A 383 -22.82 -6.81 -6.85
N GLY A 384 -22.83 -5.46 -6.89
CA GLY A 384 -22.04 -4.64 -7.79
C GLY A 384 -22.67 -4.45 -9.17
N VAL A 385 -22.04 -3.60 -9.99
CA VAL A 385 -22.49 -3.28 -11.35
C VAL A 385 -22.57 -4.53 -12.23
N PHE A 386 -21.64 -5.45 -12.06
CA PHE A 386 -21.52 -6.68 -12.84
C PHE A 386 -22.03 -7.93 -12.13
N ASN A 387 -22.67 -7.81 -10.96
CA ASN A 387 -23.20 -8.91 -10.14
C ASN A 387 -22.12 -9.88 -9.58
N VAL A 388 -20.86 -9.51 -9.56
CA VAL A 388 -19.75 -10.40 -9.15
C VAL A 388 -19.90 -10.87 -7.69
N THR A 389 -20.37 -10.00 -6.80
CA THR A 389 -20.52 -10.29 -5.35
C THR A 389 -21.95 -10.64 -4.94
N LYS A 390 -22.81 -10.95 -5.91
CA LYS A 390 -24.22 -11.26 -5.67
C LYS A 390 -24.39 -12.39 -4.65
N GLY A 391 -25.20 -12.13 -3.60
CA GLY A 391 -25.52 -13.09 -2.56
C GLY A 391 -24.44 -13.30 -1.50
N MET A 392 -23.28 -12.65 -1.60
CA MET A 392 -22.20 -12.85 -0.63
C MET A 392 -22.52 -12.26 0.75
N GLN A 393 -23.09 -11.04 0.83
CA GLN A 393 -23.41 -10.46 2.12
C GLN A 393 -24.49 -11.26 2.87
N GLN A 394 -25.48 -11.82 2.14
CA GLN A 394 -26.51 -12.68 2.75
C GLN A 394 -25.91 -13.95 3.35
N GLU A 395 -24.88 -14.52 2.71
CA GLU A 395 -24.26 -15.76 3.15
C GLU A 395 -23.21 -15.55 4.25
N PHE A 396 -22.39 -14.49 4.16
CA PHE A 396 -21.22 -14.31 5.03
C PHE A 396 -21.34 -13.16 6.03
N GLY A 397 -22.39 -12.36 5.94
CA GLY A 397 -22.68 -11.25 6.87
C GLY A 397 -21.94 -9.95 6.55
N GLU A 398 -22.46 -8.86 7.13
CA GLU A 398 -21.97 -7.49 6.91
C GLU A 398 -20.55 -7.25 7.45
N ALA A 399 -20.12 -8.02 8.46
CA ALA A 399 -18.78 -7.89 9.03
C ALA A 399 -17.66 -8.37 8.07
N ARG A 400 -17.98 -9.22 7.10
CA ARG A 400 -17.02 -9.76 6.14
C ARG A 400 -17.25 -9.27 4.71
N VAL A 401 -18.47 -8.85 4.37
CA VAL A 401 -18.86 -8.37 3.04
C VAL A 401 -19.60 -7.05 3.18
N PHE A 402 -18.96 -5.94 2.80
CA PHE A 402 -19.57 -4.61 2.99
C PHE A 402 -19.16 -3.64 1.85
N SER A 403 -20.00 -2.64 1.64
CA SER A 403 -19.69 -1.53 0.76
C SER A 403 -18.88 -0.47 1.51
N ALA A 404 -17.79 -0.04 0.92
CA ALA A 404 -17.02 1.11 1.38
C ALA A 404 -17.62 2.43 0.83
N PRO A 405 -17.27 3.59 1.39
CA PRO A 405 -17.45 4.86 0.69
C PRO A 405 -16.82 4.83 -0.71
N ILE A 406 -17.32 5.64 -1.63
CA ILE A 406 -16.64 5.90 -2.92
C ILE A 406 -15.40 6.74 -2.60
N ALA A 407 -14.31 6.04 -2.31
CA ALA A 407 -13.05 6.56 -1.84
C ALA A 407 -11.99 5.48 -2.10
N GLU A 408 -11.35 5.54 -3.27
CA GLU A 408 -10.46 4.49 -3.77
C GLU A 408 -9.24 4.31 -2.86
N ASP A 409 -8.66 5.41 -2.36
CA ASP A 409 -7.57 5.36 -1.39
C ASP A 409 -7.98 4.64 -0.11
N TYR A 410 -9.18 4.92 0.42
CA TYR A 410 -9.70 4.26 1.62
C TYR A 410 -9.88 2.75 1.42
N ILE A 411 -10.35 2.34 0.25
CA ILE A 411 -10.55 0.93 -0.08
C ILE A 411 -9.22 0.19 -0.04
N VAL A 412 -8.20 0.71 -0.74
CA VAL A 412 -6.89 0.05 -0.87
C VAL A 412 -6.06 0.19 0.41
N GLY A 413 -5.98 1.39 0.98
CA GLY A 413 -5.17 1.64 2.18
C GLY A 413 -5.67 0.88 3.41
N THR A 414 -7.00 0.77 3.59
CA THR A 414 -7.53 -0.04 4.70
C THR A 414 -7.36 -1.53 4.47
N ALA A 415 -7.26 -2.00 3.22
CA ALA A 415 -6.92 -3.40 2.92
C ALA A 415 -5.48 -3.73 3.31
N ASN A 416 -4.53 -2.84 2.98
CA ASN A 416 -3.16 -2.93 3.47
C ASN A 416 -3.15 -3.04 5.00
N GLY A 417 -3.78 -2.08 5.68
CA GLY A 417 -3.80 -2.03 7.15
C GLY A 417 -4.43 -3.27 7.78
N MET A 418 -5.61 -3.69 7.30
CA MET A 418 -6.29 -4.85 7.87
C MET A 418 -5.46 -6.13 7.76
N SER A 419 -4.73 -6.30 6.67
CA SER A 419 -3.89 -7.49 6.45
C SER A 419 -2.66 -7.55 7.36
N ARG A 420 -2.25 -6.44 8.00
CA ARG A 420 -1.14 -6.38 8.96
C ARG A 420 -1.49 -6.97 10.32
N PHE A 421 -2.78 -6.94 10.68
CA PHE A 421 -3.22 -7.36 12.01
C PHE A 421 -2.95 -8.84 12.29
N ASP A 422 -3.22 -9.72 11.31
CA ASP A 422 -2.95 -11.16 11.43
C ASP A 422 -2.59 -11.72 10.04
N PRO A 423 -1.51 -12.48 9.89
CA PRO A 423 -1.09 -13.08 8.61
C PRO A 423 -2.10 -14.09 8.02
N LYS A 424 -3.11 -14.52 8.78
CA LYS A 424 -4.22 -15.38 8.29
C LYS A 424 -5.25 -14.60 7.48
N ILE A 425 -5.32 -13.28 7.68
CA ILE A 425 -6.29 -12.43 6.99
C ILE A 425 -5.97 -12.43 5.49
N ARG A 426 -7.03 -12.56 4.71
CA ARG A 426 -7.04 -12.41 3.26
C ARG A 426 -8.06 -11.34 2.90
N VAL A 427 -7.62 -10.33 2.19
CA VAL A 427 -8.48 -9.23 1.80
C VAL A 427 -8.66 -9.25 0.29
N VAL A 428 -9.91 -9.25 -0.13
CA VAL A 428 -10.30 -9.02 -1.52
C VAL A 428 -10.92 -7.64 -1.59
N ILE A 429 -10.51 -6.81 -2.53
CA ILE A 429 -11.13 -5.50 -2.73
C ILE A 429 -11.53 -5.31 -4.18
N GLU A 430 -12.64 -4.63 -4.37
CA GLU A 430 -13.01 -4.01 -5.62
C GLU A 430 -12.55 -2.55 -5.55
N GLY A 431 -11.37 -2.28 -6.12
CA GLY A 431 -10.70 -0.99 -5.95
C GLY A 431 -11.45 0.17 -6.58
N ALA A 432 -12.14 -0.12 -7.69
CA ALA A 432 -13.04 0.79 -8.38
C ALA A 432 -14.00 -0.02 -9.24
N GLU A 433 -15.19 0.50 -9.53
CA GLU A 433 -16.20 -0.13 -10.42
C GLU A 433 -15.64 -0.36 -11.84
N PHE A 434 -14.78 0.56 -12.29
CA PHE A 434 -14.03 0.48 -13.54
C PHE A 434 -12.58 0.85 -13.30
N ALA A 435 -11.65 0.16 -13.93
CA ALA A 435 -10.22 0.42 -13.80
C ALA A 435 -9.85 1.89 -14.05
N ASP A 436 -10.59 2.57 -14.93
CA ASP A 436 -10.44 3.99 -15.25
C ASP A 436 -10.50 4.93 -14.03
N TYR A 437 -11.20 4.54 -12.97
CA TYR A 437 -11.37 5.32 -11.74
C TYR A 437 -10.34 5.00 -10.65
N PHE A 438 -9.43 4.08 -10.92
CA PHE A 438 -8.47 3.63 -9.91
C PHE A 438 -7.32 4.63 -9.65
N TRP A 439 -7.10 5.60 -10.53
CA TRP A 439 -5.97 6.53 -10.44
C TRP A 439 -5.80 7.25 -9.10
N PRO A 440 -6.84 7.67 -8.37
CA PRO A 440 -6.69 8.26 -7.04
C PRO A 440 -5.95 7.34 -6.06
N ALA A 441 -6.15 6.03 -6.13
CA ALA A 441 -5.56 5.05 -5.23
C ALA A 441 -4.15 4.57 -5.62
N VAL A 442 -3.49 5.18 -6.60
CA VAL A 442 -2.16 4.74 -7.04
C VAL A 442 -1.13 4.88 -5.91
N GLU A 443 -1.23 5.89 -5.06
CA GLU A 443 -0.33 6.00 -3.89
C GLU A 443 -0.50 4.79 -2.96
N GLN A 444 -1.71 4.37 -2.66
CA GLN A 444 -1.97 3.19 -1.83
C GLN A 444 -1.58 1.88 -2.53
N TYR A 445 -1.64 1.84 -3.86
CA TYR A 445 -1.10 0.73 -4.65
C TYR A 445 0.43 0.64 -4.47
N VAL A 446 1.15 1.77 -4.57
CA VAL A 446 2.61 1.86 -4.31
C VAL A 446 2.92 1.35 -2.91
N GLU A 447 2.14 1.76 -1.91
CA GLU A 447 2.31 1.30 -0.52
C GLU A 447 2.20 -0.23 -0.41
N CYS A 448 1.17 -0.82 -1.03
CA CYS A 448 1.00 -2.27 -1.04
C CYS A 448 2.14 -3.00 -1.74
N THR A 449 2.65 -2.46 -2.85
CA THR A 449 3.69 -3.13 -3.65
C THR A 449 5.07 -3.04 -3.01
N HIS A 450 5.41 -1.90 -2.40
CA HIS A 450 6.75 -1.67 -1.86
C HIS A 450 6.94 -2.19 -0.42
N GLU A 451 5.87 -2.44 0.30
CA GLU A 451 5.90 -2.68 1.74
C GLU A 451 6.72 -3.90 2.16
N TYR A 452 6.56 -5.01 1.46
CA TYR A 452 7.28 -6.24 1.79
C TYR A 452 8.79 -6.06 1.64
N TRP A 453 9.23 -5.39 0.57
CA TRP A 453 10.63 -5.06 0.35
C TRP A 453 11.14 -4.01 1.34
N ARG A 454 10.41 -2.91 1.49
CA ARG A 454 10.74 -1.78 2.36
C ARG A 454 10.94 -2.20 3.82
N SER A 455 10.10 -3.10 4.30
CA SER A 455 10.14 -3.62 5.67
C SER A 455 11.10 -4.80 5.87
N ASN A 456 11.94 -5.13 4.91
CA ASN A 456 12.82 -6.30 4.98
C ASN A 456 12.05 -7.62 5.22
N GLY A 457 10.90 -7.78 4.59
CA GLY A 457 10.10 -9.00 4.66
C GLY A 457 9.15 -9.11 5.85
N GLN A 458 9.01 -8.06 6.67
CA GLN A 458 8.26 -8.12 7.94
C GLN A 458 6.77 -7.87 7.77
N PHE A 459 6.38 -6.95 6.86
CA PHE A 459 4.99 -6.62 6.59
C PHE A 459 4.60 -7.11 5.19
N VAL A 460 3.53 -7.90 5.11
CA VAL A 460 3.06 -8.47 3.85
C VAL A 460 1.60 -8.10 3.65
N PRO A 461 1.25 -7.25 2.68
CA PRO A 461 -0.14 -6.94 2.36
C PRO A 461 -0.79 -8.12 1.62
N ASN A 462 -1.57 -8.94 2.32
CA ASN A 462 -2.28 -10.10 1.76
C ASN A 462 -3.59 -9.64 1.10
N VAL A 463 -3.46 -8.96 -0.03
CA VAL A 463 -4.55 -8.27 -0.72
C VAL A 463 -4.67 -8.74 -2.16
N THR A 464 -5.87 -9.11 -2.57
CA THR A 464 -6.26 -9.32 -3.97
C THR A 464 -7.10 -8.13 -4.41
N LEU A 465 -6.51 -7.25 -5.22
CA LEU A 465 -7.18 -6.11 -5.82
C LEU A 465 -7.81 -6.55 -7.14
N ARG A 466 -9.14 -6.54 -7.23
CA ARG A 466 -9.91 -6.80 -8.45
C ARG A 466 -10.20 -5.48 -9.17
N LEU A 467 -9.92 -5.45 -10.47
CA LEU A 467 -10.22 -4.31 -11.34
C LEU A 467 -10.93 -4.77 -12.62
N ALA A 468 -12.14 -4.28 -12.84
CA ALA A 468 -12.87 -4.44 -14.08
C ALA A 468 -12.28 -3.53 -15.18
N SER A 469 -11.59 -4.10 -16.18
CA SER A 469 -10.76 -3.39 -17.15
C SER A 469 -11.25 -3.59 -18.59
N GLY A 470 -10.79 -2.73 -19.49
CA GLY A 470 -10.95 -2.88 -20.95
C GLY A 470 -12.25 -2.30 -21.53
N GLY A 471 -12.30 -2.32 -22.86
CA GLY A 471 -13.39 -1.79 -23.69
C GLY A 471 -14.34 -2.85 -24.22
N TYR A 472 -14.83 -2.64 -25.45
CA TYR A 472 -15.83 -3.43 -26.19
C TYR A 472 -17.21 -3.47 -25.55
N ILE A 473 -17.49 -2.54 -24.64
CA ILE A 473 -18.78 -2.42 -23.94
C ILE A 473 -19.50 -1.11 -24.25
N GLY A 474 -18.95 -0.27 -25.14
CA GLY A 474 -19.49 1.05 -25.43
C GLY A 474 -19.29 2.04 -24.26
N GLY A 475 -18.26 1.85 -23.45
CA GLY A 475 -18.00 2.62 -22.22
C GLY A 475 -17.38 4.00 -22.46
N GLY A 476 -16.73 4.23 -23.58
CA GLY A 476 -16.07 5.49 -23.91
C GLY A 476 -14.86 5.80 -23.04
N LEU A 477 -14.58 7.09 -22.84
CA LEU A 477 -13.36 7.62 -22.22
C LEU A 477 -13.07 7.08 -20.81
N TYR A 478 -14.10 6.89 -20.01
CA TYR A 478 -13.99 6.66 -18.56
C TYR A 478 -14.39 5.25 -18.12
N HIS A 479 -14.65 4.34 -19.10
CA HIS A 479 -15.07 2.98 -18.79
C HIS A 479 -14.43 1.94 -19.73
N SER A 480 -13.34 2.28 -20.43
CA SER A 480 -12.77 1.41 -21.46
C SER A 480 -11.25 1.37 -21.47
N GLN A 481 -10.59 1.89 -20.42
CA GLN A 481 -9.14 1.93 -20.36
C GLN A 481 -8.56 0.63 -19.77
N ASN A 482 -7.30 0.40 -20.11
CA ASN A 482 -6.46 -0.64 -19.55
C ASN A 482 -5.34 0.02 -18.73
N LEU A 483 -4.98 -0.56 -17.58
CA LEU A 483 -3.99 -0.02 -16.64
C LEU A 483 -2.78 -0.93 -16.43
N GLU A 484 -2.82 -2.17 -16.93
CA GLU A 484 -1.79 -3.18 -16.65
C GLU A 484 -0.39 -2.74 -17.05
N GLY A 485 -0.24 -2.04 -18.19
CA GLY A 485 1.06 -1.52 -18.63
C GLY A 485 1.63 -0.49 -17.67
N ALA A 486 0.80 0.42 -17.15
CA ALA A 486 1.22 1.43 -16.19
C ALA A 486 1.54 0.82 -14.81
N LEU A 487 0.65 -0.04 -14.29
CA LEU A 487 0.80 -0.63 -12.96
C LEU A 487 1.92 -1.69 -12.91
N ALA A 488 2.24 -2.34 -14.01
CA ALA A 488 3.34 -3.30 -14.12
C ALA A 488 4.74 -2.66 -13.94
N THR A 489 4.85 -1.34 -14.03
CA THR A 489 6.11 -0.62 -13.76
C THR A 489 6.48 -0.55 -12.28
N LEU A 490 5.55 -0.88 -11.39
CA LEU A 490 5.74 -0.84 -9.94
C LEU A 490 6.06 -2.24 -9.42
N PRO A 491 7.29 -2.50 -8.91
CA PRO A 491 7.68 -3.82 -8.42
C PRO A 491 6.94 -4.18 -7.13
N GLY A 492 6.64 -5.47 -6.93
CA GLY A 492 6.03 -5.97 -5.70
C GLY A 492 4.56 -6.39 -5.84
N ALA A 493 3.99 -6.35 -7.05
CA ALA A 493 2.68 -6.92 -7.34
C ALA A 493 2.78 -8.14 -8.26
N ARG A 494 1.90 -9.13 -8.05
CA ARG A 494 1.54 -10.08 -9.10
C ARG A 494 0.41 -9.47 -9.93
N ILE A 495 0.44 -9.71 -11.23
CA ILE A 495 -0.60 -9.21 -12.15
C ILE A 495 -1.10 -10.36 -13.00
N VAL A 496 -2.40 -10.64 -12.93
CA VAL A 496 -3.06 -11.69 -13.71
C VAL A 496 -4.25 -11.13 -14.48
N CYS A 497 -4.48 -11.68 -15.67
CA CYS A 497 -5.58 -11.29 -16.56
C CYS A 497 -6.11 -12.54 -17.30
N PRO A 498 -7.03 -13.30 -16.69
CA PRO A 498 -7.58 -14.50 -17.28
C PRO A 498 -8.46 -14.20 -18.50
N SER A 499 -8.51 -15.17 -19.43
CA SER A 499 -9.30 -15.10 -20.67
C SER A 499 -10.54 -15.99 -20.64
N PHE A 500 -10.61 -16.97 -19.75
CA PHE A 500 -11.67 -17.98 -19.67
C PHE A 500 -12.16 -18.16 -18.22
N ALA A 501 -13.38 -18.69 -18.06
CA ALA A 501 -14.03 -18.82 -16.77
C ALA A 501 -13.29 -19.79 -15.81
N ASP A 502 -12.74 -20.90 -16.32
CA ASP A 502 -11.94 -21.84 -15.53
C ASP A 502 -10.65 -21.19 -15.02
N ASP A 503 -9.94 -20.46 -15.88
CA ASP A 503 -8.73 -19.75 -15.49
C ASP A 503 -9.02 -18.60 -14.51
N ALA A 504 -10.15 -17.91 -14.68
CA ALA A 504 -10.57 -16.88 -13.74
C ALA A 504 -10.80 -17.48 -12.34
N ALA A 505 -11.50 -18.59 -12.26
CA ALA A 505 -11.69 -19.31 -10.98
C ALA A 505 -10.36 -19.77 -10.38
N GLY A 506 -9.52 -20.41 -11.17
CA GLY A 506 -8.25 -20.98 -10.69
C GLY A 506 -7.24 -19.91 -10.25
N LEU A 507 -7.06 -18.85 -11.03
CA LEU A 507 -6.16 -17.75 -10.68
C LEU A 507 -6.67 -16.93 -9.49
N LEU A 508 -7.99 -16.70 -9.39
CA LEU A 508 -8.57 -15.98 -8.25
C LEU A 508 -8.35 -16.76 -6.95
N ARG A 509 -8.56 -18.07 -6.98
CA ARG A 509 -8.30 -18.94 -5.84
C ARG A 509 -6.85 -18.88 -5.41
N THR A 510 -5.91 -19.01 -6.35
CA THR A 510 -4.48 -18.89 -6.09
C THR A 510 -4.11 -17.51 -5.55
N SER A 511 -4.73 -16.44 -6.08
CA SER A 511 -4.52 -15.07 -5.61
C SER A 511 -4.93 -14.88 -4.16
N ILE A 512 -6.13 -15.35 -3.79
CA ILE A 512 -6.67 -15.21 -2.43
C ILE A 512 -5.86 -16.05 -1.42
N ARG A 513 -5.41 -17.25 -1.81
CA ARG A 513 -4.62 -18.14 -0.94
C ARG A 513 -3.18 -17.69 -0.77
N SER A 514 -2.64 -16.94 -1.74
CA SER A 514 -1.27 -16.45 -1.71
C SER A 514 -1.07 -15.34 -0.68
N ARG A 515 0.17 -15.25 -0.18
CA ARG A 515 0.62 -14.06 0.55
C ARG A 515 1.07 -13.01 -0.46
N GLY A 516 0.96 -11.74 -0.07
CA GLY A 516 1.37 -10.59 -0.88
C GLY A 516 0.26 -10.02 -1.75
N PHE A 517 0.61 -8.97 -2.45
CA PHE A 517 -0.33 -8.19 -3.24
C PHE A 517 -0.50 -8.78 -4.64
N THR A 518 -1.75 -8.95 -5.07
CA THR A 518 -2.10 -9.41 -6.42
C THR A 518 -3.12 -8.47 -7.05
N LEU A 519 -2.81 -7.97 -8.24
CA LEU A 519 -3.74 -7.28 -9.13
C LEU A 519 -4.43 -8.32 -10.02
N PHE A 520 -5.72 -8.49 -9.83
CA PHE A 520 -6.57 -9.40 -10.59
C PHE A 520 -7.42 -8.60 -11.59
N ILE A 521 -7.02 -8.62 -12.86
CA ILE A 521 -7.68 -7.88 -13.93
C ILE A 521 -8.81 -8.71 -14.50
N GLU A 522 -10.01 -8.14 -14.53
CA GLU A 522 -11.23 -8.76 -15.06
C GLU A 522 -11.64 -8.04 -16.36
N PRO A 523 -11.41 -8.63 -17.55
CA PRO A 523 -11.86 -8.02 -18.80
C PRO A 523 -13.38 -7.95 -18.83
N LYS A 524 -13.96 -6.75 -18.80
CA LYS A 524 -15.41 -6.51 -18.70
C LYS A 524 -16.21 -7.18 -19.80
N ALA A 525 -15.67 -7.19 -21.02
CA ALA A 525 -16.30 -7.84 -22.17
C ALA A 525 -16.50 -9.34 -21.98
N LEU A 526 -15.75 -9.98 -21.08
CA LEU A 526 -15.81 -11.43 -20.86
C LEU A 526 -16.83 -11.86 -19.81
N TYR A 527 -17.35 -10.98 -18.98
CA TYR A 527 -18.22 -11.37 -17.87
C TYR A 527 -19.39 -12.27 -18.28
N ASN A 528 -20.06 -11.93 -19.38
CA ASN A 528 -21.19 -12.69 -19.91
C ASN A 528 -20.93 -13.21 -21.34
N SER A 529 -19.65 -13.31 -21.75
CA SER A 529 -19.27 -13.84 -23.07
C SER A 529 -19.45 -15.35 -23.13
N VAL A 530 -20.07 -15.81 -24.19
CA VAL A 530 -20.23 -17.24 -24.47
C VAL A 530 -18.89 -17.88 -24.83
N GLU A 531 -18.02 -17.12 -25.49
CA GLU A 531 -16.69 -17.57 -25.89
C GLU A 531 -15.78 -17.81 -24.68
N ALA A 532 -15.94 -17.02 -23.62
CA ALA A 532 -15.19 -17.16 -22.38
C ALA A 532 -15.77 -18.22 -21.42
N ALA A 533 -17.02 -18.68 -21.68
CA ALA A 533 -17.69 -19.65 -20.83
C ALA A 533 -17.06 -21.04 -20.98
N THR A 534 -16.68 -21.64 -19.84
CA THR A 534 -16.08 -22.98 -19.77
C THR A 534 -16.69 -23.80 -18.64
N ILE A 535 -16.44 -25.11 -18.66
CA ILE A 535 -16.65 -25.96 -17.49
C ILE A 535 -15.60 -25.56 -16.45
N VAL A 536 -16.03 -25.29 -15.24
CA VAL A 536 -15.15 -24.91 -14.12
C VAL A 536 -15.12 -26.06 -13.13
N PRO A 537 -13.99 -26.80 -13.06
CA PRO A 537 -13.87 -27.90 -12.10
C PRO A 537 -13.90 -27.40 -10.65
N ASP A 538 -14.48 -28.18 -9.77
CA ASP A 538 -14.47 -27.89 -8.34
C ASP A 538 -13.01 -27.81 -7.83
N ASP A 539 -12.72 -26.78 -7.02
CA ASP A 539 -11.38 -26.53 -6.47
C ASP A 539 -10.24 -26.41 -7.51
N PHE A 540 -10.58 -26.06 -8.76
CA PHE A 540 -9.57 -25.84 -9.78
C PHE A 540 -8.65 -24.67 -9.44
N GLU A 541 -7.34 -24.89 -9.55
CA GLU A 541 -6.29 -23.92 -9.20
C GLU A 541 -5.34 -23.74 -10.38
N VAL A 542 -4.89 -22.50 -10.60
CA VAL A 542 -3.90 -22.18 -11.61
C VAL A 542 -2.73 -21.44 -10.96
N PRO A 543 -1.48 -21.95 -11.08
CA PRO A 543 -0.31 -21.27 -10.53
C PRO A 543 0.00 -19.98 -11.28
N PHE A 544 0.62 -19.04 -10.59
CA PHE A 544 1.15 -17.84 -11.26
C PHE A 544 2.30 -18.20 -12.21
N GLY A 545 2.46 -17.39 -13.27
CA GLY A 545 3.56 -17.57 -14.21
C GLY A 545 3.46 -18.83 -15.06
N LYS A 546 2.24 -19.33 -15.31
CA LYS A 546 2.00 -20.42 -16.24
C LYS A 546 1.05 -19.99 -17.35
N ALA A 547 1.58 -19.91 -18.56
CA ALA A 547 0.81 -19.67 -19.77
C ALA A 547 0.06 -20.95 -20.20
N ARG A 548 -0.89 -20.81 -21.11
CA ARG A 548 -1.63 -21.95 -21.70
C ARG A 548 -1.62 -21.85 -23.21
N ILE A 549 -1.14 -22.87 -23.89
CA ILE A 549 -1.27 -23.00 -25.33
C ILE A 549 -2.73 -23.36 -25.60
N ARG A 550 -3.48 -22.43 -26.17
CA ARG A 550 -4.90 -22.60 -26.53
C ARG A 550 -5.08 -23.30 -27.86
N ARG A 551 -4.09 -23.13 -28.74
CA ARG A 551 -4.02 -23.76 -30.04
C ARG A 551 -2.56 -24.04 -30.37
N GLU A 552 -2.27 -25.28 -30.75
CA GLU A 552 -0.95 -25.66 -31.25
C GLU A 552 -0.73 -25.14 -32.68
N GLY A 553 0.52 -24.81 -33.02
CA GLY A 553 0.90 -24.37 -34.35
C GLY A 553 2.40 -24.38 -34.58
N SER A 554 2.83 -24.19 -35.84
CA SER A 554 4.26 -24.29 -36.25
C SER A 554 4.79 -23.08 -37.03
N ASP A 555 3.91 -22.17 -37.54
CA ASP A 555 4.33 -21.14 -38.48
C ASP A 555 4.40 -19.75 -37.87
N LEU A 556 3.65 -19.49 -36.79
CA LEU A 556 3.59 -18.22 -36.07
C LEU A 556 3.15 -18.45 -34.64
N SER A 557 3.81 -17.80 -33.67
CA SER A 557 3.35 -17.69 -32.28
C SER A 557 2.60 -16.38 -32.08
N ILE A 558 1.32 -16.45 -31.66
CA ILE A 558 0.55 -15.31 -31.18
C ILE A 558 0.53 -15.36 -29.66
N ILE A 559 1.11 -14.36 -29.00
CA ILE A 559 1.17 -14.22 -27.55
C ILE A 559 0.14 -13.19 -27.12
N THR A 560 -0.81 -13.56 -26.25
CA THR A 560 -1.97 -12.73 -25.93
C THR A 560 -2.50 -13.00 -24.52
N TYR A 561 -3.44 -12.19 -24.05
CA TYR A 561 -4.15 -12.35 -22.78
C TYR A 561 -5.50 -11.64 -22.78
N GLY A 562 -6.37 -12.00 -21.83
CA GLY A 562 -7.68 -11.36 -21.65
C GLY A 562 -8.57 -11.50 -22.88
N ASN A 563 -9.32 -10.45 -23.19
CA ASN A 563 -10.31 -10.47 -24.27
C ASN A 563 -9.71 -10.74 -25.66
N THR A 564 -8.49 -10.27 -25.93
CA THR A 564 -7.83 -10.46 -27.23
C THR A 564 -7.50 -11.90 -27.56
N THR A 565 -7.46 -12.79 -26.58
CA THR A 565 -7.27 -14.24 -26.77
C THR A 565 -8.33 -14.83 -27.69
N HIS A 566 -9.58 -14.42 -27.54
CA HIS A 566 -10.70 -14.91 -28.34
C HIS A 566 -10.60 -14.44 -29.80
N PHE A 567 -10.17 -13.21 -30.03
CA PHE A 567 -9.91 -12.72 -31.39
C PHE A 567 -8.74 -13.47 -32.05
N CYS A 568 -7.68 -13.75 -31.30
CA CYS A 568 -6.51 -14.49 -31.78
C CYS A 568 -6.86 -15.93 -32.17
N LEU A 569 -7.72 -16.62 -31.42
CA LEU A 569 -8.20 -17.97 -31.74
C LEU A 569 -9.01 -17.95 -33.06
N ASN A 570 -9.91 -16.99 -33.21
CA ASN A 570 -10.70 -16.82 -34.45
C ASN A 570 -9.77 -16.52 -35.64
N VAL A 571 -8.80 -15.64 -35.48
CA VAL A 571 -7.83 -15.30 -36.51
C VAL A 571 -6.97 -16.51 -36.90
N ALA A 572 -6.55 -17.33 -35.98
CA ALA A 572 -5.77 -18.53 -36.24
C ALA A 572 -6.58 -19.55 -37.08
N GLU A 573 -7.87 -19.73 -36.78
CA GLU A 573 -8.77 -20.58 -37.59
C GLU A 573 -8.96 -20.03 -38.99
N ARG A 574 -9.09 -18.70 -39.14
CA ARG A 574 -9.24 -18.03 -40.44
C ARG A 574 -7.97 -18.19 -41.27
N LEU A 575 -6.79 -18.01 -40.71
CA LEU A 575 -5.49 -18.18 -41.38
C LEU A 575 -5.29 -19.62 -41.87
N GLU A 576 -5.69 -20.61 -41.09
CA GLU A 576 -5.66 -22.02 -41.51
C GLU A 576 -6.56 -22.28 -42.72
N LYS A 577 -7.79 -21.74 -42.69
CA LYS A 577 -8.76 -21.93 -43.79
C LYS A 577 -8.35 -21.22 -45.09
N GLU A 578 -7.78 -20.01 -45.00
CA GLU A 578 -7.44 -19.18 -46.16
C GLU A 578 -6.06 -19.49 -46.74
N GLY A 579 -5.08 -19.91 -45.91
CA GLY A 579 -3.69 -20.07 -46.33
C GLY A 579 -3.01 -21.36 -45.87
N SER A 580 -3.70 -22.25 -45.19
CA SER A 580 -3.17 -23.50 -44.61
C SER A 580 -2.03 -23.25 -43.58
N TRP A 581 -1.99 -22.05 -42.99
CA TRP A 581 -1.00 -21.70 -42.00
C TRP A 581 -1.35 -22.27 -40.62
N SER A 582 -0.35 -22.82 -39.93
CA SER A 582 -0.46 -23.43 -38.62
C SER A 582 -0.03 -22.41 -37.53
N VAL A 583 -1.00 -21.72 -36.90
CA VAL A 583 -0.75 -20.66 -35.93
C VAL A 583 -0.94 -21.14 -34.52
N GLU A 584 0.08 -20.95 -33.69
CA GLU A 584 0.04 -21.23 -32.26
C GLU A 584 -0.50 -20.00 -31.49
N VAL A 585 -1.44 -20.21 -30.57
CA VAL A 585 -1.99 -19.16 -29.73
C VAL A 585 -1.69 -19.46 -28.26
N ILE A 586 -0.94 -18.56 -27.64
CA ILE A 586 -0.51 -18.64 -26.25
C ILE A 586 -1.26 -17.58 -25.43
N ASP A 587 -2.06 -18.04 -24.49
CA ASP A 587 -2.73 -17.21 -23.48
C ASP A 587 -1.83 -17.15 -22.25
N ILE A 588 -1.19 -16.01 -22.00
CA ILE A 588 -0.23 -15.87 -20.92
C ILE A 588 -0.87 -15.81 -19.54
N ARG A 589 -2.12 -15.40 -19.39
CA ARG A 589 -2.92 -15.37 -18.15
C ARG A 589 -2.28 -14.62 -16.99
N SER A 590 -0.97 -14.76 -16.81
CA SER A 590 -0.16 -14.13 -15.76
C SER A 590 0.88 -13.21 -16.41
N LEU A 591 0.76 -11.91 -16.15
CA LEU A 591 1.68 -10.90 -16.67
C LEU A 591 2.91 -10.81 -15.78
N ILE A 592 2.70 -10.83 -14.45
CA ILE A 592 3.76 -10.85 -13.45
C ILE A 592 3.42 -11.92 -12.40
N PRO A 593 4.22 -12.98 -12.30
CA PRO A 593 5.37 -13.33 -13.14
C PRO A 593 4.95 -13.77 -14.55
N LEU A 594 5.81 -13.53 -15.54
CA LEU A 594 5.60 -13.94 -16.92
C LEU A 594 6.20 -15.33 -17.19
N ASP A 595 5.45 -16.21 -17.85
CA ASP A 595 5.94 -17.53 -18.33
C ASP A 595 6.82 -17.38 -19.58
N LYS A 596 8.06 -16.93 -19.37
CA LYS A 596 9.04 -16.78 -20.45
C LYS A 596 9.38 -18.11 -21.11
N GLU A 597 9.37 -19.23 -20.35
CA GLU A 597 9.73 -20.55 -20.85
C GLU A 597 8.77 -20.99 -21.97
N THR A 598 7.48 -21.01 -21.70
CA THR A 598 6.45 -21.39 -22.71
C THR A 598 6.50 -20.45 -23.91
N ILE A 599 6.64 -19.13 -23.73
CA ILE A 599 6.74 -18.17 -24.82
C ILE A 599 7.98 -18.45 -25.66
N TYR A 600 9.14 -18.68 -25.04
CA TYR A 600 10.40 -18.85 -25.75
C TYR A 600 10.47 -20.18 -26.50
N GLU A 601 9.93 -21.26 -25.96
CA GLU A 601 9.84 -22.54 -26.66
C GLU A 601 8.97 -22.44 -27.89
N SER A 602 7.82 -21.79 -27.79
CA SER A 602 6.93 -21.53 -28.91
C SER A 602 7.62 -20.69 -30.02
N VAL A 603 8.23 -19.56 -29.64
CA VAL A 603 8.91 -18.70 -30.61
C VAL A 603 10.11 -19.39 -31.27
N LYS A 604 10.86 -20.22 -30.55
CA LYS A 604 11.93 -21.04 -31.14
C LYS A 604 11.40 -22.04 -32.17
N LYS A 605 10.20 -22.58 -31.95
CA LYS A 605 9.54 -23.53 -32.86
C LYS A 605 9.02 -22.84 -34.14
N THR A 606 8.43 -21.65 -34.00
CA THR A 606 7.73 -20.94 -35.10
C THR A 606 8.58 -19.88 -35.79
N SER A 607 9.67 -19.45 -35.19
CA SER A 607 10.57 -18.37 -35.64
C SER A 607 9.90 -17.01 -35.87
N LYS A 608 8.63 -16.84 -35.58
CA LYS A 608 7.84 -15.62 -35.81
C LYS A 608 6.94 -15.34 -34.60
N ALA A 609 6.87 -14.09 -34.17
CA ALA A 609 6.12 -13.67 -32.99
C ALA A 609 5.24 -12.46 -33.23
N LEU A 610 3.96 -12.58 -32.89
CA LEU A 610 2.98 -11.51 -32.83
C LEU A 610 2.46 -11.36 -31.39
N ILE A 611 2.63 -10.21 -30.77
CA ILE A 611 2.06 -9.91 -29.45
C ILE A 611 0.76 -9.14 -29.65
N VAL A 612 -0.31 -9.63 -29.03
CA VAL A 612 -1.65 -9.02 -29.14
C VAL A 612 -2.20 -8.75 -27.75
N HIS A 613 -2.55 -7.50 -27.47
CA HIS A 613 -3.15 -7.11 -26.20
C HIS A 613 -4.11 -5.93 -26.35
N GLU A 614 -5.02 -5.75 -25.42
CA GLU A 614 -6.02 -4.69 -25.50
C GLU A 614 -5.44 -3.32 -25.11
N ASP A 615 -4.46 -3.25 -24.22
CA ASP A 615 -3.81 -2.00 -23.85
C ASP A 615 -3.13 -1.31 -25.06
N LYS A 616 -2.74 -0.05 -24.92
CA LYS A 616 -2.11 0.73 -26.00
C LYS A 616 -0.82 0.06 -26.47
N VAL A 617 -0.54 0.12 -27.77
CA VAL A 617 0.76 -0.34 -28.32
C VAL A 617 1.92 0.45 -27.68
N PHE A 618 1.73 1.76 -27.48
CA PHE A 618 2.73 2.59 -26.81
C PHE A 618 2.55 2.50 -25.29
N GLY A 619 3.59 2.05 -24.60
CA GLY A 619 3.61 1.94 -23.14
C GLY A 619 2.86 0.73 -22.54
N GLY A 620 2.18 -0.06 -23.37
CA GLY A 620 1.49 -1.27 -22.91
C GLY A 620 2.47 -2.43 -22.65
N PHE A 621 2.02 -3.42 -21.87
CA PHE A 621 2.82 -4.56 -21.39
C PHE A 621 3.42 -5.41 -22.53
N GLY A 622 2.76 -5.48 -23.68
CA GLY A 622 3.29 -6.18 -24.86
C GLY A 622 4.64 -5.63 -25.37
N GLY A 623 5.02 -4.41 -25.00
CA GLY A 623 6.33 -3.84 -25.27
C GLY A 623 7.46 -4.60 -24.57
N GLU A 624 7.26 -4.97 -23.30
CA GLU A 624 8.20 -5.76 -22.50
C GLU A 624 8.37 -7.18 -23.06
N ILE A 625 7.28 -7.81 -23.44
CA ILE A 625 7.32 -9.15 -24.06
C ILE A 625 8.10 -9.09 -25.38
N ALA A 626 7.83 -8.09 -26.25
CA ALA A 626 8.54 -7.92 -27.51
C ALA A 626 10.04 -7.66 -27.31
N ALA A 627 10.40 -6.82 -26.33
CA ALA A 627 11.80 -6.54 -25.99
C ALA A 627 12.53 -7.80 -25.50
N SER A 628 11.89 -8.57 -24.62
CA SER A 628 12.43 -9.85 -24.11
C SER A 628 12.68 -10.84 -25.26
N ILE A 629 11.69 -11.06 -26.15
CA ILE A 629 11.84 -11.95 -27.32
C ILE A 629 12.95 -11.44 -28.24
N GLY A 630 12.94 -10.15 -28.59
CA GLY A 630 13.91 -9.55 -29.49
C GLY A 630 15.36 -9.60 -28.96
N THR A 631 15.53 -9.54 -27.64
CA THR A 631 16.85 -9.62 -27.00
C THR A 631 17.33 -11.08 -26.85
N ASP A 632 16.47 -11.92 -26.25
CA ASP A 632 16.88 -13.25 -25.81
C ASP A 632 16.83 -14.28 -26.96
N LEU A 633 15.96 -14.07 -27.97
CA LEU A 633 15.70 -14.99 -29.05
C LEU A 633 16.06 -14.46 -30.45
N PHE A 634 16.80 -13.36 -30.57
CA PHE A 634 17.14 -12.73 -31.86
C PHE A 634 17.63 -13.73 -32.93
N ARG A 635 18.42 -14.73 -32.53
CA ARG A 635 18.97 -15.74 -33.45
C ARG A 635 17.97 -16.79 -33.96
N TYR A 636 16.77 -16.81 -33.38
CA TYR A 636 15.70 -17.73 -33.75
C TYR A 636 14.62 -17.08 -34.58
N LEU A 637 14.70 -15.75 -34.79
CA LEU A 637 13.67 -14.99 -35.49
C LEU A 637 13.94 -14.91 -36.99
N ASP A 638 12.96 -15.29 -37.79
CA ASP A 638 12.94 -15.11 -39.25
C ASP A 638 12.27 -13.79 -39.65
N ALA A 639 11.57 -13.13 -38.74
CA ALA A 639 10.86 -11.85 -38.97
C ALA A 639 10.95 -10.93 -37.74
N PRO A 640 10.80 -9.61 -37.92
CA PRO A 640 10.68 -8.70 -36.78
C PRO A 640 9.48 -9.03 -35.91
N VAL A 641 9.65 -8.97 -34.57
CA VAL A 641 8.55 -9.12 -33.62
C VAL A 641 7.53 -8.00 -33.86
N GLN A 642 6.27 -8.36 -34.07
CA GLN A 642 5.17 -7.42 -34.32
C GLN A 642 4.28 -7.31 -33.09
N ARG A 643 3.63 -6.15 -32.94
CA ARG A 643 2.65 -5.89 -31.86
C ARG A 643 1.36 -5.31 -32.42
N VAL A 644 0.22 -5.81 -31.94
CA VAL A 644 -1.11 -5.26 -32.15
C VAL A 644 -1.74 -4.95 -30.81
N GLY A 645 -2.15 -3.71 -30.63
CA GLY A 645 -2.83 -3.23 -29.41
C GLY A 645 -3.72 -2.04 -29.77
N SER A 646 -4.30 -1.44 -28.76
CA SER A 646 -5.09 -0.22 -28.97
C SER A 646 -4.23 0.90 -29.52
N THR A 647 -4.84 1.71 -30.40
CA THR A 647 -4.23 2.95 -30.90
C THR A 647 -3.95 3.89 -29.72
N PHE A 648 -2.85 4.64 -29.79
CA PHE A 648 -2.47 5.57 -28.72
C PHE A 648 -3.37 6.81 -28.68
N THR A 649 -4.64 6.57 -28.36
CA THR A 649 -5.69 7.58 -28.15
C THR A 649 -6.57 7.16 -26.97
N PRO A 650 -7.35 8.08 -26.39
CA PRO A 650 -8.49 7.70 -25.54
C PRO A 650 -9.51 6.88 -26.34
N VAL A 651 -10.30 6.04 -25.68
CA VAL A 651 -11.33 5.22 -26.33
C VAL A 651 -12.60 6.05 -26.56
N GLY A 652 -13.07 6.12 -27.80
CA GLY A 652 -14.26 6.89 -28.16
C GLY A 652 -15.56 6.20 -27.74
N PHE A 653 -16.58 6.98 -27.39
CA PHE A 653 -17.91 6.46 -27.02
C PHE A 653 -18.71 5.92 -28.22
N ASN A 654 -18.52 6.51 -29.39
CA ASN A 654 -19.20 6.01 -30.60
C ASN A 654 -18.62 4.64 -31.00
N PRO A 655 -19.46 3.63 -31.29
CA PRO A 655 -19.01 2.27 -31.65
C PRO A 655 -18.06 2.20 -32.86
N ILE A 656 -18.15 3.14 -33.79
CA ILE A 656 -17.22 3.23 -34.93
C ILE A 656 -15.84 3.65 -34.45
N LEU A 657 -15.76 4.62 -33.54
CA LEU A 657 -14.50 5.06 -32.93
C LEU A 657 -13.92 3.99 -32.02
N GLU A 658 -14.74 3.36 -31.20
CA GLU A 658 -14.29 2.27 -30.31
C GLU A 658 -13.63 1.16 -31.15
N ARG A 659 -14.31 0.67 -32.21
CA ARG A 659 -13.76 -0.36 -33.10
C ARG A 659 -12.52 0.07 -33.88
N ALA A 660 -12.36 1.34 -34.20
CA ALA A 660 -11.17 1.86 -34.87
C ALA A 660 -9.96 1.95 -33.94
N ILE A 661 -10.19 2.12 -32.65
CA ILE A 661 -9.17 2.30 -31.62
C ILE A 661 -8.72 0.97 -31.04
N LEU A 662 -9.66 0.13 -30.62
CA LEU A 662 -9.37 -1.17 -30.00
C LEU A 662 -8.90 -2.20 -31.05
N PRO A 663 -8.04 -3.18 -30.68
CA PRO A 663 -7.61 -4.23 -31.59
C PRO A 663 -8.79 -5.15 -31.96
N GLY A 664 -9.05 -5.31 -33.23
CA GLY A 664 -10.09 -6.23 -33.76
C GLY A 664 -9.49 -7.36 -34.60
N ALA A 665 -10.28 -8.38 -34.88
CA ALA A 665 -9.83 -9.56 -35.60
C ALA A 665 -9.19 -9.23 -36.98
N ASP A 666 -9.70 -8.26 -37.73
CA ASP A 666 -9.13 -7.89 -39.03
C ASP A 666 -7.72 -7.28 -38.89
N ARG A 667 -7.47 -6.39 -37.89
CA ARG A 667 -6.14 -5.82 -37.65
C ARG A 667 -5.13 -6.90 -37.21
N ILE A 668 -5.59 -7.85 -36.41
CA ILE A 668 -4.78 -8.99 -35.98
C ILE A 668 -4.47 -9.90 -37.16
N PHE A 669 -5.47 -10.20 -38.00
CA PHE A 669 -5.32 -11.02 -39.19
C PHE A 669 -4.29 -10.45 -40.16
N GLU A 670 -4.38 -9.15 -40.50
CA GLU A 670 -3.44 -8.50 -41.43
C GLU A 670 -2.02 -8.50 -40.88
N ALA A 671 -1.84 -8.25 -39.57
CA ALA A 671 -0.53 -8.30 -38.94
C ALA A 671 0.06 -9.73 -38.93
N ALA A 672 -0.75 -10.73 -38.64
CA ALA A 672 -0.35 -12.14 -38.65
C ALA A 672 0.02 -12.60 -40.05
N LYS A 673 -0.84 -12.29 -41.06
CA LYS A 673 -0.61 -12.62 -42.48
C LYS A 673 0.68 -12.02 -43.00
N LYS A 674 0.94 -10.74 -42.68
CA LYS A 674 2.20 -10.07 -43.05
C LYS A 674 3.43 -10.77 -42.49
N LEU A 675 3.35 -11.28 -41.25
CA LEU A 675 4.46 -12.05 -40.64
C LEU A 675 4.61 -13.44 -41.29
N LEU A 676 3.53 -14.08 -41.68
CA LEU A 676 3.56 -15.40 -42.33
C LEU A 676 4.14 -15.32 -43.74
N GLU A 677 3.90 -14.21 -44.45
CA GLU A 677 4.39 -13.93 -45.81
C GLU A 677 5.83 -13.35 -45.82
N TYR A 678 6.39 -13.00 -44.67
CA TYR A 678 7.76 -12.48 -44.52
C TYR A 678 8.82 -13.56 -44.76
#